data_911b63e794a89b1f74a27001951169b4
#
_entry.id   911b63e794a89b1f74a27001951169b4
#
_cell.length_a   1.000
_cell.length_b   1.000
_cell.length_c   1.000
_cell.angle_alpha   90.00
_cell.angle_beta   90.00
_cell.angle_gamma   90.00
#
_symmetry.space_group_name_H-M   'P 1'
#
loop_
_entity.id
_entity.type
_entity.pdbx_description
1 polymer ?
#
loop_
_entity_poly.entity_id
_entity_poly.type
_entity_poly.pdbx_seq_one_letter_code
_entity_poly.pdbx_strand_id
1 'polypeptide(L)'
;MNSKPFNPFIAAIWRRLAETLLAEPDAMQISAQQVVDNLQAMFANIAGPKPRETALAVLACWIVLGGPLWHFAPRHLRIRRIERRLKNARVDLFQDMARIRGIVYAGYYGHWLPAAAPGDAAEQEANATNPVLASIGFVLPRHRERAGTADDPGIALHTANDLPHSVFLGAEAVPERVEVVVIGSGAGGAVAAANLADQGYEVLVIEAGPYLASTAITPHELRMSSSLFKDGAIQTTRDRDIIVFQGRAVGGSTVINNGICLRLAAPGETHPDAPDVLAHWAALGAPIPAEELAAAYARIEARLGIHTIDHRLGRSNGTRLLAAWQAYRAATPDPDPMDARATCGWFRKNWGAKHAPNACLSCGYCNTGCPYGRKNAMPESFLAHATCHAVRRARILPEAEVRTIAWGQRAADGRRVASAVQVVLADGRAKWIGVSHGVVVAAGAIASSNLLAASGIAGTGRGISLNIACPVPALMAEEVRAWDEDQMATYIDRGDFLIESHFQPPMSMATLVPGWFDNHFRRMRHYNRLTSAGVLFPADRRGQIKRGKLAFRLAEEDLAVLRRALGLLAKVHFAGGAQEVYPALLRGQTLRAGMRHEEIDRFLAEAIREPDDVVLSSSHPHGGNAINTDPARGVVDCDQRVHGTTNVLVCDASVMPSCIRVNAQLTTMAMADRVTHGRRVFG
;
A
#
# COMPACT_ATOMS: atom_id res chain seq x y z
N MET A 1 -25.65 16.35 -5.04
CA MET A 1 -24.90 17.54 -4.54
C MET A 1 -23.91 17.07 -3.49
N ASN A 2 -22.64 16.94 -3.84
CA ASN A 2 -21.61 16.53 -2.87
C ASN A 2 -21.44 17.66 -1.85
N SER A 3 -21.92 17.46 -0.61
CA SER A 3 -21.64 18.36 0.49
C SER A 3 -20.12 18.44 0.71
N LYS A 4 -19.58 19.67 0.75
CA LYS A 4 -18.15 19.87 1.03
C LYS A 4 -17.80 19.18 2.35
N PRO A 5 -16.76 18.34 2.42
CA PRO A 5 -16.42 17.56 3.62
C PRO A 5 -16.03 18.45 4.82
N PHE A 6 -15.54 19.65 4.55
CA PHE A 6 -15.23 20.65 5.56
C PHE A 6 -16.17 21.84 5.47
N ASN A 7 -16.70 22.27 6.61
CA ASN A 7 -17.45 23.50 6.71
C ASN A 7 -16.53 24.74 6.48
N PRO A 8 -17.07 25.93 6.24
CA PRO A 8 -16.28 27.13 5.94
C PRO A 8 -15.25 27.48 7.02
N PHE A 9 -15.54 27.21 8.29
CA PHE A 9 -14.62 27.50 9.40
C PHE A 9 -13.39 26.57 9.36
N ILE A 10 -13.58 25.27 9.21
CA ILE A 10 -12.48 24.31 9.05
C ILE A 10 -11.66 24.59 7.77
N ALA A 11 -12.33 24.93 6.68
CA ALA A 11 -11.65 25.33 5.45
C ALA A 11 -10.78 26.59 5.64
N ALA A 12 -11.25 27.58 6.42
CA ALA A 12 -10.46 28.76 6.78
C ALA A 12 -9.22 28.41 7.61
N ILE A 13 -9.34 27.45 8.54
CA ILE A 13 -8.18 26.95 9.31
C ILE A 13 -7.17 26.28 8.37
N TRP A 14 -7.62 25.41 7.47
CA TRP A 14 -6.75 24.78 6.47
C TRP A 14 -6.03 25.81 5.60
N ARG A 15 -6.75 26.82 5.11
CA ARG A 15 -6.14 27.89 4.33
C ARG A 15 -5.04 28.61 5.13
N ARG A 16 -5.32 28.93 6.40
CA ARG A 16 -4.34 29.61 7.27
C ARG A 16 -3.12 28.72 7.57
N LEU A 17 -3.32 27.41 7.70
CA LEU A 17 -2.22 26.45 7.82
C LEU A 17 -1.40 26.39 6.53
N ALA A 18 -2.04 26.34 5.36
CA ALA A 18 -1.35 26.35 4.08
C ALA A 18 -0.51 27.64 3.90
N GLU A 19 -1.09 28.83 4.14
CA GLU A 19 -0.37 30.11 4.12
C GLU A 19 0.82 30.17 5.10
N THR A 20 0.81 29.35 6.13
CA THR A 20 1.88 29.35 7.15
C THR A 20 2.95 28.32 6.87
N LEU A 21 2.54 27.10 6.47
CA LEU A 21 3.44 25.95 6.29
C LEU A 21 4.12 25.92 4.94
N LEU A 22 3.49 26.50 3.91
CA LEU A 22 4.05 26.59 2.56
C LEU A 22 5.06 27.77 2.47
N ALA A 23 5.75 27.88 1.33
CA ALA A 23 6.71 28.97 1.07
C ALA A 23 6.05 30.37 1.15
N GLU A 24 6.87 31.42 1.12
CA GLU A 24 6.36 32.77 0.97
C GLU A 24 5.41 32.86 -0.25
N PRO A 25 4.35 33.68 -0.17
CA PRO A 25 3.32 33.72 -1.22
C PRO A 25 3.89 33.92 -2.63
N ASP A 26 4.92 34.74 -2.78
CA ASP A 26 5.57 35.01 -4.07
C ASP A 26 6.38 33.84 -4.64
N ALA A 27 6.72 32.84 -3.79
CA ALA A 27 7.43 31.63 -4.21
C ALA A 27 6.47 30.44 -4.46
N MET A 28 5.18 30.60 -4.12
CA MET A 28 4.17 29.55 -4.35
C MET A 28 3.67 29.59 -5.80
N GLN A 29 3.53 28.42 -6.37
CA GLN A 29 3.00 28.24 -7.74
C GLN A 29 1.46 28.23 -7.79
N ILE A 30 0.81 27.91 -6.66
CA ILE A 30 -0.64 27.92 -6.49
C ILE A 30 -1.00 28.60 -5.16
N SER A 31 -2.20 29.16 -5.08
CA SER A 31 -2.68 29.83 -3.87
C SER A 31 -3.01 28.84 -2.75
N ALA A 32 -2.98 29.31 -1.51
CA ALA A 32 -3.43 28.53 -0.36
C ALA A 32 -4.91 28.11 -0.49
N GLN A 33 -5.73 28.88 -1.20
CA GLN A 33 -7.12 28.49 -1.49
C GLN A 33 -7.19 27.27 -2.41
N GLN A 34 -6.38 27.23 -3.47
CA GLN A 34 -6.28 26.05 -4.36
C GLN A 34 -5.82 24.80 -3.61
N VAL A 35 -4.90 24.93 -2.64
CA VAL A 35 -4.53 23.81 -1.76
C VAL A 35 -5.74 23.32 -0.97
N VAL A 36 -6.55 24.21 -0.40
CA VAL A 36 -7.79 23.83 0.32
C VAL A 36 -8.79 23.17 -0.61
N ASP A 37 -8.96 23.66 -1.83
CA ASP A 37 -9.88 23.07 -2.80
C ASP A 37 -9.43 21.65 -3.19
N ASN A 38 -8.12 21.43 -3.39
CA ASN A 38 -7.54 20.10 -3.59
C ASN A 38 -7.84 19.15 -2.42
N LEU A 39 -7.66 19.62 -1.18
CA LEU A 39 -7.97 18.83 0.01
C LEU A 39 -9.48 18.55 0.15
N GLN A 40 -10.33 19.52 -0.17
CA GLN A 40 -11.77 19.31 -0.18
C GLN A 40 -12.17 18.21 -1.18
N ALA A 41 -11.60 18.24 -2.39
CA ALA A 41 -11.81 17.21 -3.41
C ALA A 41 -11.33 15.83 -2.95
N MET A 42 -10.12 15.76 -2.36
CA MET A 42 -9.60 14.53 -1.78
C MET A 42 -10.54 13.93 -0.74
N PHE A 43 -10.92 14.72 0.27
CA PHE A 43 -11.73 14.23 1.39
C PHE A 43 -13.18 13.94 0.99
N ALA A 44 -13.69 14.53 -0.09
CA ALA A 44 -15.01 14.19 -0.64
C ALA A 44 -15.08 12.75 -1.19
N ASN A 45 -13.96 12.19 -1.64
CA ASN A 45 -13.86 10.82 -2.14
C ASN A 45 -13.65 9.78 -1.03
N ILE A 46 -13.29 10.22 0.19
CA ILE A 46 -13.01 9.29 1.28
C ILE A 46 -14.30 8.94 2.03
N ALA A 47 -14.68 7.68 1.95
CA ALA A 47 -15.84 7.17 2.70
C ALA A 47 -15.53 6.99 4.19
N GLY A 48 -16.56 7.10 5.03
CA GLY A 48 -16.47 6.81 6.46
C GLY A 48 -16.10 8.02 7.35
N PRO A 49 -15.60 7.78 8.57
CA PRO A 49 -15.42 8.83 9.58
C PRO A 49 -14.16 9.68 9.39
N LYS A 50 -13.26 9.31 8.51
CA LYS A 50 -11.94 9.92 8.37
C LYS A 50 -11.95 11.44 8.12
N PRO A 51 -12.81 11.98 7.26
CA PRO A 51 -12.91 13.43 7.08
C PRO A 51 -13.26 14.18 8.38
N ARG A 52 -14.17 13.63 9.21
CA ARG A 52 -14.54 14.20 10.51
C ARG A 52 -13.41 14.09 11.52
N GLU A 53 -12.73 12.93 11.61
CA GLU A 53 -11.56 12.74 12.47
C GLU A 53 -10.47 13.77 12.14
N THR A 54 -10.18 13.99 10.85
CA THR A 54 -9.19 14.96 10.39
C THR A 54 -9.62 16.40 10.70
N ALA A 55 -10.89 16.75 10.52
CA ALA A 55 -11.41 18.08 10.88
C ALA A 55 -11.25 18.37 12.38
N LEU A 56 -11.52 17.39 13.25
CA LEU A 56 -11.33 17.51 14.69
C LEU A 56 -9.85 17.66 15.06
N ALA A 57 -8.95 16.90 14.42
CA ALA A 57 -7.51 17.03 14.66
C ALA A 57 -7.00 18.43 14.28
N VAL A 58 -7.43 18.96 13.14
CA VAL A 58 -7.08 20.32 12.70
C VAL A 58 -7.62 21.38 13.66
N LEU A 59 -8.85 21.24 14.12
CA LEU A 59 -9.44 22.14 15.12
C LEU A 59 -8.64 22.09 16.42
N ALA A 60 -8.29 20.91 16.92
CA ALA A 60 -7.49 20.76 18.13
C ALA A 60 -6.11 21.42 17.98
N CYS A 61 -5.41 21.21 16.85
CA CYS A 61 -4.14 21.86 16.57
C CYS A 61 -4.30 23.39 16.51
N TRP A 62 -5.34 23.91 15.89
CA TRP A 62 -5.61 25.35 15.85
C TRP A 62 -5.79 25.94 17.26
N ILE A 63 -6.53 25.27 18.15
CA ILE A 63 -6.68 25.67 19.55
C ILE A 63 -5.32 25.70 20.25
N VAL A 64 -4.52 24.64 20.13
CA VAL A 64 -3.18 24.53 20.73
C VAL A 64 -2.24 25.63 20.25
N LEU A 65 -2.36 26.05 18.99
CA LEU A 65 -1.58 27.15 18.41
C LEU A 65 -2.02 28.53 18.92
N GLY A 66 -3.17 28.64 19.54
CA GLY A 66 -3.68 29.88 20.13
C GLY A 66 -4.98 30.39 19.49
N GLY A 67 -5.68 29.54 18.73
CA GLY A 67 -6.99 29.85 18.19
C GLY A 67 -7.02 31.14 17.35
N PRO A 68 -7.97 32.06 17.66
CA PRO A 68 -8.08 33.31 16.92
C PRO A 68 -6.82 34.16 16.93
N LEU A 69 -6.09 34.22 18.06
CA LEU A 69 -4.86 35.01 18.17
C LEU A 69 -3.76 34.53 17.20
N TRP A 70 -3.64 33.21 17.00
CA TRP A 70 -2.74 32.67 15.99
C TRP A 70 -3.28 32.90 14.58
N HIS A 71 -4.60 32.71 14.40
CA HIS A 71 -5.23 32.79 13.07
C HIS A 71 -5.05 34.15 12.41
N PHE A 72 -5.18 35.23 13.15
CA PHE A 72 -5.06 36.60 12.64
C PHE A 72 -3.66 37.21 12.76
N ALA A 73 -2.70 36.47 13.35
CA ALA A 73 -1.33 36.93 13.47
C ALA A 73 -0.62 36.96 12.10
N PRO A 74 0.38 37.84 11.90
CA PRO A 74 1.28 37.83 10.76
C PRO A 74 2.00 36.47 10.59
N ARG A 75 2.35 36.06 9.37
CA ARG A 75 2.95 34.76 9.06
C ARG A 75 4.16 34.43 9.93
N HIS A 76 5.10 35.37 10.09
CA HIS A 76 6.31 35.15 10.91
C HIS A 76 6.01 34.84 12.38
N LEU A 77 4.96 35.42 12.95
CA LEU A 77 4.54 35.12 14.32
C LEU A 77 3.85 33.75 14.40
N ARG A 78 3.07 33.37 13.38
CA ARG A 78 2.48 32.05 13.28
C ARG A 78 3.55 30.95 13.21
N ILE A 79 4.60 31.17 12.38
CA ILE A 79 5.76 30.27 12.27
C ILE A 79 6.45 30.13 13.64
N ARG A 80 6.84 31.24 14.28
CA ARG A 80 7.48 31.23 15.61
C ARG A 80 6.65 30.48 16.65
N ARG A 81 5.33 30.57 16.58
CA ARG A 81 4.43 29.86 17.50
C ARG A 81 4.45 28.36 17.24
N ILE A 82 4.42 27.92 15.98
CA ILE A 82 4.57 26.52 15.60
C ILE A 82 5.92 25.97 16.07
N GLU A 83 7.03 26.65 15.75
CA GLU A 83 8.39 26.26 16.15
C GLU A 83 8.51 26.10 17.68
N ARG A 84 8.00 27.06 18.44
CA ARG A 84 8.00 27.00 19.91
C ARG A 84 7.20 25.79 20.42
N ARG A 85 6.05 25.52 19.81
CA ARG A 85 5.23 24.35 20.19
C ARG A 85 5.92 23.06 19.83
N LEU A 86 6.51 22.95 18.64
CA LEU A 86 7.23 21.74 18.20
C LEU A 86 8.46 21.46 19.05
N LYS A 87 9.22 22.48 19.47
CA LYS A 87 10.43 22.31 20.30
C LYS A 87 10.12 21.60 21.61
N ASN A 88 8.97 21.87 22.22
CA ASN A 88 8.57 21.35 23.53
C ASN A 88 7.37 20.39 23.44
N ALA A 89 7.03 19.92 22.23
CA ALA A 89 5.87 19.07 22.02
C ALA A 89 6.11 17.65 22.60
N ARG A 90 5.10 17.14 23.29
CA ARG A 90 4.96 15.71 23.51
C ARG A 90 4.83 15.02 22.16
N VAL A 91 5.22 13.75 22.09
CA VAL A 91 5.25 12.96 20.83
C VAL A 91 3.91 13.02 20.10
N ASP A 92 2.79 12.82 20.79
CA ASP A 92 1.43 12.84 20.21
C ASP A 92 1.12 14.15 19.45
N LEU A 93 1.40 15.29 20.10
CA LEU A 93 1.15 16.61 19.48
C LEU A 93 2.07 16.82 18.27
N PHE A 94 3.33 16.39 18.38
CA PHE A 94 4.29 16.49 17.26
C PHE A 94 3.80 15.66 16.07
N GLN A 95 3.36 14.42 16.31
CA GLN A 95 2.83 13.54 15.27
C GLN A 95 1.60 14.15 14.59
N ASP A 96 0.64 14.67 15.35
CA ASP A 96 -0.55 15.29 14.77
C ASP A 96 -0.20 16.50 13.90
N MET A 97 0.72 17.35 14.36
CA MET A 97 1.20 18.49 13.56
C MET A 97 1.98 18.05 12.32
N ALA A 98 2.80 17.00 12.42
CA ALA A 98 3.54 16.44 11.28
C ALA A 98 2.59 15.85 10.23
N ARG A 99 1.50 15.19 10.66
CA ARG A 99 0.46 14.69 9.75
C ARG A 99 -0.29 15.82 9.07
N ILE A 100 -0.71 16.84 9.80
CA ILE A 100 -1.36 18.02 9.23
C ILE A 100 -0.44 18.70 8.21
N ARG A 101 0.85 18.84 8.53
CA ARG A 101 1.87 19.32 7.59
C ARG A 101 1.90 18.46 6.32
N GLY A 102 1.97 17.13 6.49
CA GLY A 102 1.97 16.18 5.36
C GLY A 102 0.73 16.31 4.48
N ILE A 103 -0.46 16.49 5.08
CA ILE A 103 -1.71 16.71 4.33
C ILE A 103 -1.66 18.04 3.56
N VAL A 104 -1.15 19.12 4.14
CA VAL A 104 -0.98 20.41 3.44
C VAL A 104 0.00 20.28 2.27
N TYR A 105 1.12 19.59 2.47
CA TYR A 105 2.09 19.33 1.40
C TYR A 105 1.49 18.44 0.30
N ALA A 106 0.71 17.43 0.68
CA ALA A 106 -0.02 16.62 -0.29
C ALA A 106 -0.99 17.47 -1.12
N GLY A 107 -1.73 18.38 -0.51
CA GLY A 107 -2.63 19.30 -1.21
C GLY A 107 -1.91 20.26 -2.17
N TYR A 108 -0.65 20.58 -1.90
CA TYR A 108 0.17 21.43 -2.77
C TYR A 108 0.84 20.63 -3.90
N TYR A 109 1.65 19.60 -3.55
CA TYR A 109 2.41 18.83 -4.55
C TYR A 109 1.56 17.83 -5.33
N GLY A 110 0.39 17.47 -4.80
CA GLY A 110 -0.63 16.69 -5.50
C GLY A 110 -1.60 17.54 -6.35
N HIS A 111 -1.29 18.84 -6.55
CA HIS A 111 -2.11 19.71 -7.39
C HIS A 111 -2.21 19.16 -8.80
N TRP A 112 -3.43 19.22 -9.37
CA TRP A 112 -3.72 18.73 -10.70
C TRP A 112 -4.60 19.73 -11.45
N LEU A 113 -4.20 20.11 -12.64
CA LEU A 113 -4.98 21.03 -13.47
C LEU A 113 -6.13 20.27 -14.09
N PRO A 114 -7.37 20.75 -13.97
CA PRO A 114 -8.51 20.17 -14.68
C PRO A 114 -8.34 20.39 -16.19
N ALA A 115 -8.64 19.37 -17.00
CA ALA A 115 -8.70 19.52 -18.43
C ALA A 115 -9.97 20.30 -18.84
N ALA A 116 -9.89 21.03 -19.97
CA ALA A 116 -11.05 21.67 -20.56
C ALA A 116 -12.09 20.66 -21.05
N ALA A 117 -11.68 19.44 -21.39
CA ALA A 117 -12.53 18.28 -21.66
C ALA A 117 -12.09 17.10 -20.78
N PRO A 118 -13.01 16.42 -20.08
CA PRO A 118 -12.64 15.26 -19.27
C PRO A 118 -12.11 14.14 -20.16
N GLY A 119 -10.97 13.61 -19.82
CA GLY A 119 -10.33 12.48 -20.48
C GLY A 119 -8.86 12.39 -20.12
N ASP A 120 -8.37 11.17 -19.94
CA ASP A 120 -7.05 10.88 -19.41
C ASP A 120 -5.92 11.58 -20.20
N ALA A 121 -6.00 11.54 -21.54
CA ALA A 121 -5.02 12.17 -22.40
C ALA A 121 -5.05 13.70 -22.33
N ALA A 122 -6.22 14.30 -22.27
CA ALA A 122 -6.40 15.75 -22.18
C ALA A 122 -5.99 16.29 -20.82
N GLU A 123 -6.29 15.56 -19.72
CA GLU A 123 -5.84 15.92 -18.39
C GLU A 123 -4.32 15.86 -18.27
N GLN A 124 -3.68 14.85 -18.83
CA GLN A 124 -2.21 14.74 -18.83
C GLN A 124 -1.57 15.82 -19.69
N GLU A 125 -2.15 16.17 -20.83
CA GLU A 125 -1.66 17.25 -21.69
C GLU A 125 -1.75 18.60 -20.97
N ALA A 126 -2.88 18.92 -20.35
CA ALA A 126 -3.03 20.12 -19.52
C ALA A 126 -1.98 20.18 -18.40
N ASN A 127 -1.63 19.04 -17.80
CA ASN A 127 -0.65 18.97 -16.72
C ASN A 127 0.81 18.95 -17.17
N ALA A 128 1.09 18.90 -18.47
CA ALA A 128 2.46 19.05 -19.00
C ALA A 128 3.10 20.37 -18.57
N THR A 129 2.28 21.42 -18.41
CA THR A 129 2.68 22.74 -17.96
C THR A 129 2.33 23.04 -16.50
N ASN A 130 2.03 22.00 -15.70
CA ASN A 130 1.66 22.17 -14.30
C ASN A 130 2.76 22.92 -13.53
N PRO A 131 2.46 24.12 -12.98
CA PRO A 131 3.49 24.97 -12.41
C PRO A 131 4.14 24.39 -11.15
N VAL A 132 3.40 23.59 -10.37
CA VAL A 132 3.93 22.92 -9.18
C VAL A 132 4.95 21.86 -9.58
N LEU A 133 4.61 21.02 -10.57
CA LEU A 133 5.50 19.96 -11.06
C LEU A 133 6.73 20.57 -11.75
N ALA A 134 6.54 21.60 -12.57
CA ALA A 134 7.63 22.31 -13.23
C ALA A 134 8.60 22.96 -12.22
N SER A 135 8.10 23.50 -11.10
CA SER A 135 8.94 24.14 -10.06
C SER A 135 9.91 23.18 -9.37
N ILE A 136 9.68 21.88 -9.45
CA ILE A 136 10.55 20.82 -8.90
C ILE A 136 11.26 20.03 -10.00
N GLY A 137 11.13 20.43 -11.26
CA GLY A 137 11.76 19.77 -12.42
C GLY A 137 11.18 18.38 -12.74
N PHE A 138 9.95 18.09 -12.30
CA PHE A 138 9.30 16.81 -12.57
C PHE A 138 8.57 16.81 -13.91
N VAL A 139 8.78 15.75 -14.69
CA VAL A 139 8.10 15.54 -15.97
C VAL A 139 7.18 14.32 -15.90
N LEU A 140 5.93 14.51 -16.29
CA LEU A 140 4.97 13.41 -16.33
C LEU A 140 5.39 12.27 -17.29
N PRO A 141 5.04 11.02 -17.00
CA PRO A 141 5.51 9.87 -17.79
C PRO A 141 5.29 10.00 -19.29
N ARG A 142 4.15 10.53 -19.70
CA ARG A 142 3.77 10.68 -21.11
C ARG A 142 4.67 11.66 -21.89
N HIS A 143 5.26 12.63 -21.20
CA HIS A 143 6.07 13.70 -21.79
C HIS A 143 7.58 13.46 -21.62
N ARG A 144 7.97 12.27 -21.13
CA ARG A 144 9.38 11.91 -21.00
C ARG A 144 9.93 11.44 -22.34
N GLU A 145 11.13 11.92 -22.68
CA GLU A 145 11.90 11.30 -23.74
C GLU A 145 12.20 9.86 -23.35
N ARG A 146 11.73 8.91 -24.16
CA ARG A 146 11.97 7.49 -23.97
C ARG A 146 13.32 7.16 -24.60
N ALA A 147 14.37 7.10 -23.79
CA ALA A 147 15.64 6.58 -24.25
C ALA A 147 15.45 5.13 -24.74
N GLY A 148 15.59 4.88 -26.04
CA GLY A 148 15.55 3.55 -26.65
C GLY A 148 14.19 3.05 -27.15
N THR A 149 13.14 3.90 -27.21
CA THR A 149 11.82 3.54 -27.75
C THR A 149 11.49 4.20 -29.09
N ALA A 150 12.43 4.93 -29.68
CA ALA A 150 12.25 5.53 -31.00
C ALA A 150 11.97 4.47 -32.10
N ASP A 151 12.30 3.21 -31.84
CA ASP A 151 12.20 2.11 -32.80
C ASP A 151 10.97 1.20 -32.58
N ASP A 152 10.04 1.51 -31.66
CA ASP A 152 8.83 0.71 -31.46
C ASP A 152 7.55 1.55 -31.57
N PRO A 153 7.13 1.92 -32.80
CA PRO A 153 5.96 2.73 -33.06
C PRO A 153 4.61 2.03 -32.76
N GLY A 154 4.65 0.77 -32.30
CA GLY A 154 3.46 -0.08 -32.16
C GLY A 154 2.94 -0.26 -30.73
N ILE A 155 3.58 0.28 -29.69
CA ILE A 155 3.08 0.12 -28.31
C ILE A 155 1.93 1.11 -28.07
N ALA A 156 0.70 0.61 -28.13
CA ALA A 156 -0.47 1.38 -27.69
C ALA A 156 -0.28 1.84 -26.23
N LEU A 157 -0.65 3.09 -25.93
CA LEU A 157 -0.55 3.63 -24.54
C LEU A 157 -1.41 2.83 -23.56
N HIS A 158 -2.59 2.34 -24.00
CA HIS A 158 -3.47 1.52 -23.19
C HIS A 158 -3.63 0.14 -23.81
N THR A 159 -3.63 -0.90 -22.97
CA THR A 159 -4.10 -2.23 -23.35
C THR A 159 -5.56 -2.35 -22.90
N ALA A 160 -6.44 -2.75 -23.82
CA ALA A 160 -7.88 -2.88 -23.57
C ALA A 160 -8.20 -4.13 -22.71
N ASN A 161 -7.76 -4.15 -21.45
CA ASN A 161 -8.02 -5.24 -20.51
C ASN A 161 -9.02 -4.87 -19.42
N ASP A 162 -9.81 -3.81 -19.65
CA ASP A 162 -10.83 -3.38 -18.70
C ASP A 162 -12.01 -4.36 -18.64
N LEU A 163 -12.54 -4.56 -17.44
CA LEU A 163 -13.72 -5.39 -17.24
C LEU A 163 -14.93 -4.73 -17.92
N PRO A 164 -15.75 -5.49 -18.67
CA PRO A 164 -16.93 -4.95 -19.34
C PRO A 164 -17.98 -4.51 -18.30
N HIS A 165 -18.69 -3.42 -18.57
CA HIS A 165 -19.72 -2.90 -17.67
C HIS A 165 -20.81 -3.93 -17.31
N SER A 166 -21.10 -4.89 -18.20
CA SER A 166 -22.12 -5.92 -18.01
C SER A 166 -21.84 -6.89 -16.86
N VAL A 167 -20.60 -6.94 -16.32
CA VAL A 167 -20.27 -7.81 -15.21
C VAL A 167 -20.56 -7.17 -13.85
N PHE A 168 -20.78 -5.84 -13.82
CA PHE A 168 -21.07 -5.11 -12.61
C PHE A 168 -22.57 -5.03 -12.32
N LEU A 169 -22.91 -5.23 -11.05
CA LEU A 169 -24.27 -5.08 -10.56
C LEU A 169 -24.46 -3.69 -9.95
N GLY A 170 -25.53 -3.01 -10.38
CA GLY A 170 -26.04 -1.84 -9.67
C GLY A 170 -26.86 -2.25 -8.43
N ALA A 171 -27.13 -1.30 -7.54
CA ALA A 171 -27.85 -1.50 -6.29
C ALA A 171 -29.25 -2.17 -6.47
N GLU A 172 -29.94 -1.87 -7.58
CA GLU A 172 -31.26 -2.43 -7.87
C GLU A 172 -31.20 -3.86 -8.43
N ALA A 173 -30.07 -4.26 -9.03
CA ALA A 173 -29.86 -5.57 -9.64
C ALA A 173 -29.26 -6.61 -8.67
N VAL A 174 -29.13 -6.28 -7.39
CA VAL A 174 -28.57 -7.18 -6.38
C VAL A 174 -29.50 -8.39 -6.18
N PRO A 175 -29.03 -9.63 -6.39
CA PRO A 175 -29.84 -10.82 -6.27
C PRO A 175 -30.29 -11.08 -4.81
N GLU A 176 -31.43 -11.77 -4.65
CA GLU A 176 -31.88 -12.20 -3.33
C GLU A 176 -31.08 -13.41 -2.81
N ARG A 177 -30.60 -14.25 -3.72
CA ARG A 177 -29.82 -15.45 -3.41
C ARG A 177 -28.82 -15.76 -4.51
N VAL A 178 -27.68 -16.32 -4.14
CA VAL A 178 -26.63 -16.86 -5.03
C VAL A 178 -26.07 -18.17 -4.48
N GLU A 179 -25.34 -18.91 -5.31
CA GLU A 179 -24.70 -20.13 -4.84
C GLU A 179 -23.51 -19.80 -3.92
N VAL A 180 -22.57 -18.96 -4.35
CA VAL A 180 -21.38 -18.60 -3.59
C VAL A 180 -21.19 -17.09 -3.56
N VAL A 181 -20.90 -16.56 -2.37
CA VAL A 181 -20.47 -15.19 -2.18
C VAL A 181 -18.98 -15.15 -1.89
N VAL A 182 -18.22 -14.33 -2.64
CA VAL A 182 -16.83 -13.99 -2.36
C VAL A 182 -16.77 -12.54 -1.84
N ILE A 183 -16.32 -12.36 -0.62
CA ILE A 183 -16.27 -11.06 0.06
C ILE A 183 -14.87 -10.46 -0.06
N GLY A 184 -14.71 -9.51 -0.95
CA GLY A 184 -13.44 -8.90 -1.34
C GLY A 184 -12.92 -9.45 -2.67
N SER A 185 -12.47 -8.56 -3.52
CA SER A 185 -11.98 -8.82 -4.89
C SER A 185 -10.45 -8.77 -5.02
N GLY A 186 -9.73 -8.72 -3.88
CA GLY A 186 -8.27 -8.66 -3.84
C GLY A 186 -7.58 -9.96 -4.25
N ALA A 187 -6.29 -10.07 -3.96
CA ALA A 187 -5.41 -11.16 -4.39
C ALA A 187 -6.01 -12.56 -4.21
N GLY A 188 -6.47 -12.89 -3.00
CA GLY A 188 -7.04 -14.21 -2.73
C GLY A 188 -8.48 -14.37 -3.22
N GLY A 189 -9.32 -13.32 -3.07
CA GLY A 189 -10.73 -13.37 -3.46
C GLY A 189 -10.92 -13.52 -4.97
N ALA A 190 -10.11 -12.84 -5.77
CA ALA A 190 -10.15 -12.97 -7.24
C ALA A 190 -9.74 -14.38 -7.70
N VAL A 191 -8.71 -14.96 -7.10
CA VAL A 191 -8.27 -16.33 -7.38
C VAL A 191 -9.38 -17.33 -7.00
N ALA A 192 -9.96 -17.18 -5.80
CA ALA A 192 -11.06 -18.04 -5.37
C ALA A 192 -12.29 -17.91 -6.29
N ALA A 193 -12.65 -16.68 -6.69
CA ALA A 193 -13.77 -16.45 -7.60
C ALA A 193 -13.56 -17.13 -8.96
N ALA A 194 -12.34 -17.05 -9.52
CA ALA A 194 -12.01 -17.69 -10.78
C ALA A 194 -12.11 -19.23 -10.67
N ASN A 195 -11.47 -19.82 -9.66
CA ASN A 195 -11.48 -21.26 -9.46
C ASN A 195 -12.91 -21.82 -9.17
N LEU A 196 -13.74 -21.06 -8.46
CA LEU A 196 -15.14 -21.44 -8.20
C LEU A 196 -16.00 -21.31 -9.46
N ALA A 197 -15.80 -20.30 -10.28
CA ALA A 197 -16.47 -20.18 -11.58
C ALA A 197 -16.08 -21.34 -12.52
N ASP A 198 -14.80 -21.74 -12.53
CA ASP A 198 -14.33 -22.93 -13.29
C ASP A 198 -14.98 -24.23 -12.81
N GLN A 199 -15.36 -24.32 -11.52
CA GLN A 199 -16.13 -25.45 -10.96
C GLN A 199 -17.64 -25.37 -11.28
N GLY A 200 -18.10 -24.32 -11.93
CA GLY A 200 -19.47 -24.13 -12.35
C GLY A 200 -20.41 -23.51 -11.32
N TYR A 201 -19.87 -22.93 -10.22
CA TYR A 201 -20.70 -22.16 -9.27
C TYR A 201 -21.14 -20.81 -9.83
N GLU A 202 -22.36 -20.38 -9.46
CA GLU A 202 -22.78 -18.99 -9.59
C GLU A 202 -22.10 -18.15 -8.51
N VAL A 203 -21.14 -17.30 -8.90
CA VAL A 203 -20.31 -16.52 -7.96
C VAL A 203 -20.72 -15.06 -7.97
N LEU A 204 -20.97 -14.49 -6.79
CA LEU A 204 -21.08 -13.06 -6.57
C LEU A 204 -19.86 -12.56 -5.78
N VAL A 205 -19.05 -11.71 -6.42
CA VAL A 205 -17.96 -11.00 -5.75
C VAL A 205 -18.49 -9.66 -5.23
N ILE A 206 -18.33 -9.41 -3.93
CA ILE A 206 -18.76 -8.15 -3.28
C ILE A 206 -17.50 -7.38 -2.86
N GLU A 207 -17.36 -6.15 -3.36
CA GLU A 207 -16.20 -5.30 -3.11
C GLU A 207 -16.62 -3.96 -2.50
N ALA A 208 -15.95 -3.56 -1.42
CA ALA A 208 -16.24 -2.30 -0.74
C ALA A 208 -15.82 -1.05 -1.53
N GLY A 209 -14.84 -1.18 -2.42
CA GLY A 209 -14.33 -0.09 -3.24
C GLY A 209 -14.94 0.01 -4.62
N PRO A 210 -14.68 1.11 -5.34
CA PRO A 210 -15.13 1.31 -6.72
C PRO A 210 -14.33 0.45 -7.70
N TYR A 211 -14.87 0.27 -8.91
CA TYR A 211 -14.09 -0.12 -10.07
C TYR A 211 -13.59 1.13 -10.79
N LEU A 212 -12.30 1.16 -11.07
CA LEU A 212 -11.70 2.15 -11.97
C LEU A 212 -11.08 1.41 -13.15
N ALA A 213 -11.56 1.68 -14.34
CA ALA A 213 -10.93 1.21 -15.57
C ALA A 213 -9.50 1.78 -15.67
N SER A 214 -8.59 1.08 -16.36
CA SER A 214 -7.20 1.55 -16.51
C SER A 214 -7.14 2.94 -17.14
N THR A 215 -8.06 3.25 -18.02
CA THR A 215 -8.22 4.57 -18.65
C THR A 215 -8.65 5.69 -17.68
N ALA A 216 -9.23 5.36 -16.54
CA ALA A 216 -9.61 6.31 -15.49
C ALA A 216 -8.53 6.47 -14.39
N ILE A 217 -7.50 5.63 -14.43
CA ILE A 217 -6.33 5.72 -13.54
C ILE A 217 -5.34 6.72 -14.13
N THR A 218 -5.00 7.74 -13.37
CA THR A 218 -4.12 8.83 -13.82
C THR A 218 -2.92 9.01 -12.89
N PRO A 219 -1.85 9.74 -13.29
CA PRO A 219 -0.77 10.14 -12.39
C PRO A 219 -1.18 11.13 -11.28
N HIS A 220 -2.44 11.50 -11.18
CA HIS A 220 -2.95 12.41 -10.15
C HIS A 220 -2.98 11.70 -8.78
N GLU A 221 -1.86 11.78 -8.03
CA GLU A 221 -1.67 11.06 -6.77
C GLU A 221 -2.79 11.30 -5.75
N LEU A 222 -3.23 12.55 -5.58
CA LEU A 222 -4.23 12.93 -4.58
C LEU A 222 -5.60 12.28 -4.87
N ARG A 223 -6.01 12.29 -6.15
CA ARG A 223 -7.25 11.65 -6.61
C ARG A 223 -7.16 10.13 -6.48
N MET A 224 -6.08 9.53 -6.97
CA MET A 224 -5.92 8.07 -6.93
C MET A 224 -5.81 7.56 -5.49
N SER A 225 -5.07 8.25 -4.62
CA SER A 225 -5.00 7.89 -3.21
C SER A 225 -6.37 7.93 -2.53
N SER A 226 -7.16 8.98 -2.78
CA SER A 226 -8.49 9.10 -2.18
C SER A 226 -9.52 8.10 -2.74
N SER A 227 -9.35 7.64 -3.99
CA SER A 227 -10.29 6.73 -4.66
C SER A 227 -9.96 5.26 -4.47
N LEU A 228 -8.67 4.89 -4.44
CA LEU A 228 -8.21 3.50 -4.50
C LEU A 228 -7.73 2.96 -3.15
N PHE A 229 -7.37 3.85 -2.20
CA PHE A 229 -6.87 3.42 -0.90
C PHE A 229 -7.93 3.50 0.19
N LYS A 230 -7.86 2.59 1.13
CA LYS A 230 -8.60 2.68 2.39
C LYS A 230 -8.25 3.98 3.10
N ASP A 231 -9.27 4.74 3.51
CA ASP A 231 -9.12 6.03 4.18
C ASP A 231 -8.20 7.04 3.44
N GLY A 232 -8.11 6.96 2.11
CA GLY A 232 -7.30 7.88 1.31
C GLY A 232 -5.79 7.80 1.57
N ALA A 233 -5.26 6.60 1.86
CA ALA A 233 -3.87 6.35 2.23
C ALA A 233 -3.41 6.98 3.56
N ILE A 234 -4.35 7.43 4.42
CA ILE A 234 -4.05 8.00 5.74
C ILE A 234 -4.58 7.12 6.90
N GLN A 235 -4.83 5.83 6.63
CA GLN A 235 -5.15 4.84 7.67
C GLN A 235 -3.93 4.63 8.58
N THR A 236 -4.15 4.53 9.88
CA THR A 236 -3.09 4.24 10.86
C THR A 236 -3.50 3.14 11.81
N THR A 237 -2.52 2.56 12.50
CA THR A 237 -2.74 1.78 13.71
C THR A 237 -3.50 2.61 14.74
N ARG A 238 -4.05 1.94 15.77
CA ARG A 238 -4.82 2.62 16.84
C ARG A 238 -4.00 3.68 17.57
N ASP A 239 -2.74 3.37 17.84
CA ASP A 239 -1.81 4.25 18.57
C ASP A 239 -1.12 5.25 17.63
N ARG A 240 -1.44 5.19 16.32
CA ARG A 240 -1.05 6.14 15.27
C ARG A 240 0.44 6.17 14.89
N ASP A 241 1.20 5.19 15.29
CA ASP A 241 2.64 5.05 15.06
C ASP A 241 2.98 4.42 13.70
N ILE A 242 2.08 3.64 13.10
CA ILE A 242 2.29 2.99 11.80
C ILE A 242 1.18 3.37 10.83
N ILE A 243 1.53 3.84 9.63
CA ILE A 243 0.59 4.03 8.53
C ILE A 243 0.34 2.69 7.86
N VAL A 244 -0.93 2.32 7.64
CA VAL A 244 -1.30 1.04 7.02
C VAL A 244 -1.89 1.29 5.64
N PHE A 245 -1.18 0.88 4.59
CA PHE A 245 -1.65 1.01 3.22
C PHE A 245 -2.42 -0.23 2.79
N GLN A 246 -3.68 -0.03 2.41
CA GLN A 246 -4.56 -1.07 1.89
C GLN A 246 -5.37 -0.54 0.70
N GLY A 247 -5.56 -1.38 -0.32
CA GLY A 247 -6.47 -1.07 -1.43
C GLY A 247 -7.94 -1.16 -1.00
N ARG A 248 -8.76 -0.27 -1.56
CA ARG A 248 -10.22 -0.29 -1.47
C ARG A 248 -10.76 -0.01 -2.86
N ALA A 249 -10.71 -1.01 -3.71
CA ALA A 249 -11.12 -0.98 -5.11
C ALA A 249 -11.36 -2.40 -5.61
N VAL A 250 -12.10 -2.57 -6.71
CA VAL A 250 -12.16 -3.86 -7.41
C VAL A 250 -10.75 -4.28 -7.81
N GLY A 251 -10.30 -5.44 -7.33
CA GLY A 251 -8.93 -5.91 -7.41
C GLY A 251 -8.10 -5.70 -6.13
N GLY A 252 -8.64 -4.96 -5.15
CA GLY A 252 -7.99 -4.73 -3.86
C GLY A 252 -6.61 -4.11 -3.98
N SER A 253 -5.69 -4.48 -3.09
CA SER A 253 -4.32 -3.95 -3.07
C SER A 253 -3.48 -4.31 -4.30
N THR A 254 -3.89 -5.27 -5.14
CA THR A 254 -3.15 -5.61 -6.37
C THR A 254 -3.19 -4.47 -7.40
N VAL A 255 -4.21 -3.61 -7.34
CA VAL A 255 -4.32 -2.43 -8.22
C VAL A 255 -3.28 -1.37 -7.87
N ILE A 256 -2.95 -1.20 -6.59
CA ILE A 256 -2.10 -0.13 -6.08
C ILE A 256 -0.71 -0.57 -5.61
N ASN A 257 -0.36 -1.85 -5.73
CA ASN A 257 0.95 -2.35 -5.33
C ASN A 257 1.99 -2.22 -6.46
N ASN A 258 3.24 -2.55 -6.13
CA ASN A 258 4.37 -2.46 -7.06
C ASN A 258 4.63 -3.76 -7.84
N GLY A 259 3.69 -4.70 -7.83
CA GLY A 259 3.75 -5.92 -8.63
C GLY A 259 4.88 -6.90 -8.24
N ILE A 260 5.49 -6.78 -7.07
CA ILE A 260 6.53 -7.70 -6.59
C ILE A 260 5.91 -9.06 -6.28
N CYS A 261 6.50 -10.12 -6.82
CA CYS A 261 6.03 -11.50 -6.72
C CYS A 261 7.14 -12.42 -6.22
N LEU A 262 7.45 -12.33 -4.94
CA LEU A 262 8.32 -13.27 -4.24
C LEU A 262 7.50 -14.36 -3.56
N ARG A 263 8.00 -15.58 -3.55
CA ARG A 263 7.47 -16.66 -2.72
C ARG A 263 7.80 -16.36 -1.25
N LEU A 264 7.10 -16.99 -0.30
CA LEU A 264 7.43 -16.85 1.12
C LEU A 264 8.90 -17.19 1.39
N ALA A 265 9.51 -16.57 2.39
CA ALA A 265 10.93 -16.75 2.65
C ALA A 265 11.25 -18.21 3.01
N ALA A 266 12.21 -18.74 2.28
CA ALA A 266 12.80 -20.05 2.46
C ALA A 266 14.28 -19.99 2.07
N PRO A 267 15.15 -20.90 2.59
CA PRO A 267 16.54 -20.95 2.18
C PRO A 267 16.70 -21.05 0.66
N GLY A 268 17.47 -20.12 0.08
CA GLY A 268 17.75 -20.09 -1.36
C GLY A 268 16.74 -19.36 -2.25
N GLU A 269 15.61 -18.88 -1.73
CA GLU A 269 14.65 -18.09 -2.55
C GLU A 269 15.20 -16.69 -2.86
N THR A 270 15.52 -15.90 -1.85
CA THR A 270 16.17 -14.59 -2.02
C THR A 270 17.52 -14.53 -1.32
N HIS A 271 17.67 -15.28 -0.24
CA HIS A 271 18.89 -15.36 0.56
C HIS A 271 19.19 -16.81 0.96
N PRO A 272 20.45 -17.28 0.92
CA PRO A 272 20.79 -18.67 1.23
C PRO A 272 20.43 -19.07 2.68
N ASP A 273 20.52 -18.14 3.62
CA ASP A 273 20.21 -18.36 5.03
C ASP A 273 18.84 -17.77 5.43
N ALA A 274 17.93 -17.56 4.49
CA ALA A 274 16.59 -17.09 4.82
C ALA A 274 15.87 -18.10 5.74
N PRO A 275 15.11 -17.67 6.73
CA PRO A 275 14.33 -18.58 7.56
C PRO A 275 13.33 -19.37 6.72
N ASP A 276 13.20 -20.67 7.02
CA ASP A 276 12.14 -21.49 6.44
C ASP A 276 10.80 -21.18 7.12
N VAL A 277 10.03 -20.30 6.49
CA VAL A 277 8.71 -19.88 7.00
C VAL A 277 7.72 -21.04 7.01
N LEU A 278 7.79 -21.96 6.04
CA LEU A 278 6.87 -23.08 5.98
C LEU A 278 7.12 -24.08 7.12
N ALA A 279 8.38 -24.38 7.41
CA ALA A 279 8.77 -25.19 8.57
C ALA A 279 8.35 -24.50 9.88
N HIS A 280 8.49 -23.17 9.97
CA HIS A 280 8.02 -22.40 11.12
C HIS A 280 6.50 -22.49 11.29
N TRP A 281 5.72 -22.42 10.21
CA TRP A 281 4.26 -22.58 10.25
C TRP A 281 3.87 -23.97 10.76
N ALA A 282 4.55 -25.01 10.29
CA ALA A 282 4.32 -26.36 10.78
C ALA A 282 4.56 -26.48 12.30
N ALA A 283 5.63 -25.87 12.80
CA ALA A 283 5.93 -25.82 14.25
C ALA A 283 4.88 -25.02 15.05
N LEU A 284 4.21 -24.06 14.43
CA LEU A 284 3.09 -23.32 15.03
C LEU A 284 1.78 -24.10 15.04
N GLY A 285 1.70 -25.26 14.37
CA GLY A 285 0.50 -26.07 14.23
C GLY A 285 -0.27 -25.83 12.92
N ALA A 286 0.38 -25.31 11.93
CA ALA A 286 -0.16 -25.09 10.58
C ALA A 286 0.69 -25.86 9.53
N PRO A 287 0.61 -27.19 9.47
CA PRO A 287 1.37 -27.98 8.51
C PRO A 287 0.74 -27.87 7.10
N ILE A 288 1.29 -26.98 6.29
CA ILE A 288 0.90 -26.81 4.89
C ILE A 288 1.81 -27.69 4.02
N PRO A 289 1.25 -28.58 3.16
CA PRO A 289 2.06 -29.41 2.28
C PRO A 289 2.87 -28.55 1.29
N ALA A 290 4.19 -28.68 1.32
CA ALA A 290 5.10 -27.88 0.48
C ALA A 290 4.82 -28.09 -1.02
N GLU A 291 4.53 -29.32 -1.44
CA GLU A 291 4.23 -29.64 -2.84
C GLU A 291 2.93 -29.00 -3.33
N GLU A 292 1.87 -28.98 -2.51
CA GLU A 292 0.60 -28.33 -2.85
C GLU A 292 0.82 -26.81 -3.04
N LEU A 293 1.58 -26.21 -2.13
CA LEU A 293 1.88 -24.78 -2.19
C LEU A 293 2.78 -24.45 -3.39
N ALA A 294 3.78 -25.28 -3.70
CA ALA A 294 4.65 -25.10 -4.86
C ALA A 294 3.87 -25.21 -6.18
N ALA A 295 2.95 -26.18 -6.28
CA ALA A 295 2.07 -26.32 -7.42
C ALA A 295 1.14 -25.11 -7.60
N ALA A 296 0.60 -24.56 -6.49
CA ALA A 296 -0.20 -23.35 -6.50
C ALA A 296 0.61 -22.13 -6.96
N TYR A 297 1.83 -21.94 -6.45
CA TYR A 297 2.75 -20.90 -6.96
C TYR A 297 2.97 -21.01 -8.48
N ALA A 298 3.25 -22.20 -8.98
CA ALA A 298 3.50 -22.41 -10.40
C ALA A 298 2.30 -22.01 -11.28
N ARG A 299 1.07 -22.34 -10.86
CA ARG A 299 -0.15 -21.95 -11.58
C ARG A 299 -0.35 -20.43 -11.58
N ILE A 300 -0.18 -19.79 -10.42
CA ILE A 300 -0.31 -18.31 -10.30
C ILE A 300 0.77 -17.61 -11.13
N GLU A 301 2.02 -18.04 -11.01
CA GLU A 301 3.16 -17.47 -11.76
C GLU A 301 2.95 -17.56 -13.27
N ALA A 302 2.51 -18.71 -13.74
CA ALA A 302 2.23 -18.92 -15.17
C ALA A 302 1.07 -18.00 -15.64
N ARG A 303 -0.02 -17.91 -14.87
CA ARG A 303 -1.17 -17.10 -15.23
C ARG A 303 -0.88 -15.61 -15.25
N LEU A 304 -0.09 -15.11 -14.32
CA LEU A 304 0.27 -13.70 -14.23
C LEU A 304 1.47 -13.33 -15.11
N GLY A 305 2.12 -14.31 -15.74
CA GLY A 305 3.34 -14.09 -16.53
C GLY A 305 4.50 -13.55 -15.69
N ILE A 306 4.65 -14.05 -14.45
CA ILE A 306 5.65 -13.54 -13.52
C ILE A 306 7.06 -13.87 -14.02
N HIS A 307 7.88 -12.84 -14.15
CA HIS A 307 9.26 -12.96 -14.59
C HIS A 307 10.16 -12.00 -13.83
N THR A 308 11.46 -12.28 -13.82
CA THR A 308 12.46 -11.34 -13.33
C THR A 308 12.57 -10.19 -14.33
N ILE A 309 12.42 -8.95 -13.84
CA ILE A 309 12.58 -7.78 -14.70
C ILE A 309 14.04 -7.65 -15.11
N ASP A 310 14.26 -7.26 -16.34
CA ASP A 310 15.57 -6.96 -16.86
C ASP A 310 15.82 -5.45 -16.87
N HIS A 311 17.08 -5.11 -16.91
CA HIS A 311 17.54 -3.74 -16.93
C HIS A 311 17.20 -3.06 -18.26
N ARG A 312 16.21 -2.16 -18.28
CA ARG A 312 15.80 -1.47 -19.51
C ARG A 312 16.49 -0.13 -19.74
N LEU A 313 16.80 0.57 -18.66
CA LEU A 313 17.33 1.93 -18.70
C LEU A 313 18.57 2.04 -17.78
N GLY A 314 19.76 2.25 -18.37
CA GLY A 314 21.05 2.28 -17.68
C GLY A 314 21.26 3.36 -16.61
N ARG A 315 20.20 4.05 -16.16
CA ARG A 315 20.28 5.17 -15.22
C ARG A 315 19.16 5.16 -14.17
N SER A 316 18.59 4.00 -13.89
CA SER A 316 17.49 3.87 -12.97
C SER A 316 17.92 4.01 -11.51
N ASN A 317 16.98 4.36 -10.64
CA ASN A 317 17.14 4.39 -9.19
C ASN A 317 17.57 3.01 -8.64
N GLY A 318 17.00 1.93 -9.18
CA GLY A 318 17.36 0.56 -8.83
C GLY A 318 18.79 0.18 -9.23
N THR A 319 19.23 0.56 -10.42
CA THR A 319 20.63 0.37 -10.86
C THR A 319 21.59 1.12 -9.95
N ARG A 320 21.24 2.36 -9.58
CA ARG A 320 22.05 3.17 -8.65
C ARG A 320 22.13 2.53 -7.27
N LEU A 321 21.05 1.94 -6.76
CA LEU A 321 21.08 1.22 -5.48
C LEU A 321 22.05 0.04 -5.53
N LEU A 322 22.03 -0.77 -6.62
CA LEU A 322 22.97 -1.89 -6.77
C LEU A 322 24.42 -1.42 -6.90
N ALA A 323 24.68 -0.36 -7.67
CA ALA A 323 26.01 0.23 -7.79
C ALA A 323 26.50 0.80 -6.44
N ALA A 324 25.64 1.48 -5.70
CA ALA A 324 25.93 2.01 -4.37
C ALA A 324 26.24 0.88 -3.37
N TRP A 325 25.51 -0.24 -3.46
CA TRP A 325 25.80 -1.45 -2.68
C TRP A 325 27.17 -2.02 -2.98
N GLN A 326 27.53 -2.14 -4.25
CA GLN A 326 28.86 -2.60 -4.67
C GLN A 326 29.96 -1.67 -4.18
N ALA A 327 29.76 -0.35 -4.28
CA ALA A 327 30.70 0.65 -3.77
C ALA A 327 30.86 0.57 -2.25
N TYR A 328 29.77 0.42 -1.50
CA TYR A 328 29.79 0.21 -0.04
C TYR A 328 30.61 -1.02 0.31
N ARG A 329 30.38 -2.15 -0.34
CA ARG A 329 31.11 -3.40 -0.08
C ARG A 329 32.60 -3.27 -0.38
N ALA A 330 32.95 -2.62 -1.47
CA ALA A 330 34.35 -2.40 -1.87
C ALA A 330 35.09 -1.47 -0.84
N ALA A 331 34.39 -0.51 -0.27
CA ALA A 331 34.94 0.42 0.71
C ALA A 331 34.93 -0.12 2.17
N THR A 332 34.32 -1.29 2.41
CA THR A 332 34.19 -1.90 3.74
C THR A 332 34.87 -3.27 3.75
N PRO A 333 36.20 -3.34 3.97
CA PRO A 333 36.97 -4.58 3.84
C PRO A 333 36.65 -5.63 4.91
N ASP A 334 36.13 -5.22 6.05
CA ASP A 334 35.70 -6.10 7.15
C ASP A 334 34.24 -5.79 7.51
N PRO A 335 33.27 -6.19 6.66
CA PRO A 335 31.86 -5.94 6.89
C PRO A 335 31.30 -6.84 7.98
N ASP A 336 30.16 -6.44 8.57
CA ASP A 336 29.34 -7.34 9.38
C ASP A 336 29.13 -8.68 8.63
N PRO A 337 29.23 -9.84 9.29
CA PRO A 337 29.10 -11.15 8.62
C PRO A 337 27.78 -11.31 7.84
N MET A 338 26.69 -10.69 8.25
CA MET A 338 25.43 -10.73 7.51
C MET A 338 25.47 -9.80 6.29
N ASP A 339 26.14 -8.64 6.36
CA ASP A 339 26.35 -7.77 5.20
C ASP A 339 27.25 -8.47 4.16
N ALA A 340 28.25 -9.23 4.62
CA ALA A 340 29.14 -10.01 3.74
C ALA A 340 28.38 -11.07 2.94
N ARG A 341 27.33 -11.68 3.51
CA ARG A 341 26.50 -12.72 2.89
C ARG A 341 25.25 -12.19 2.20
N ALA A 342 24.96 -10.90 2.35
CA ALA A 342 23.77 -10.29 1.75
C ALA A 342 23.78 -10.48 0.22
N THR A 343 22.61 -10.81 -0.31
CA THR A 343 22.37 -10.95 -1.74
C THR A 343 21.74 -9.69 -2.31
N CYS A 344 21.80 -9.51 -3.61
CA CYS A 344 21.10 -8.43 -4.29
C CYS A 344 20.67 -8.86 -5.69
N GLY A 345 19.63 -8.21 -6.20
CA GLY A 345 19.12 -8.58 -7.51
C GLY A 345 17.95 -7.75 -7.98
N TRP A 346 17.35 -8.23 -9.05
CA TRP A 346 16.16 -7.68 -9.67
C TRP A 346 14.93 -8.43 -9.20
N PHE A 347 13.83 -7.71 -8.93
CA PHE A 347 12.59 -8.34 -8.51
C PHE A 347 11.89 -9.10 -9.62
N ARG A 348 11.14 -10.12 -9.23
CA ARG A 348 10.13 -10.79 -10.08
C ARG A 348 8.83 -10.00 -10.02
N LYS A 349 8.20 -9.77 -11.18
CA LYS A 349 7.03 -8.88 -11.33
C LYS A 349 5.92 -9.51 -12.16
N ASN A 350 4.69 -9.04 -11.96
CA ASN A 350 3.50 -9.43 -12.70
C ASN A 350 3.04 -8.39 -13.73
N TRP A 351 3.95 -7.75 -14.41
CA TRP A 351 3.63 -6.88 -15.55
C TRP A 351 4.19 -7.42 -16.86
N GLY A 352 3.82 -6.80 -18.00
CA GLY A 352 4.25 -7.29 -19.31
C GLY A 352 5.77 -7.33 -19.44
N ALA A 353 6.27 -8.43 -19.98
CA ALA A 353 7.69 -8.62 -20.25
C ALA A 353 8.20 -7.66 -21.33
N LYS A 354 9.52 -7.41 -21.34
CA LYS A 354 10.17 -6.62 -22.38
C LYS A 354 9.83 -7.16 -23.78
N HIS A 355 9.59 -6.26 -24.71
CA HIS A 355 9.16 -6.57 -26.10
C HIS A 355 7.77 -7.22 -26.24
N ALA A 356 7.06 -7.52 -25.17
CA ALA A 356 5.65 -7.90 -25.27
C ALA A 356 4.77 -6.69 -25.62
N PRO A 357 3.65 -6.88 -26.31
CA PRO A 357 2.72 -5.77 -26.62
C PRO A 357 2.22 -5.02 -25.38
N ASN A 358 2.18 -5.71 -24.23
CA ASN A 358 1.80 -5.16 -22.93
C ASN A 358 3.01 -4.86 -22.02
N ALA A 359 4.20 -4.64 -22.56
CA ALA A 359 5.39 -4.35 -21.79
C ALA A 359 5.24 -3.13 -20.88
N CYS A 360 5.79 -3.19 -19.68
CA CYS A 360 5.80 -2.07 -18.74
C CYS A 360 6.44 -0.83 -19.38
N LEU A 361 5.86 0.35 -19.16
CA LEU A 361 6.36 1.63 -19.69
C LEU A 361 7.32 2.35 -18.74
N SER A 362 7.72 1.71 -17.66
CA SER A 362 8.66 2.25 -16.66
C SER A 362 8.27 3.65 -16.17
N CYS A 363 6.98 3.87 -15.91
CA CYS A 363 6.47 5.18 -15.50
C CYS A 363 6.61 5.46 -14.01
N GLY A 364 6.82 4.45 -13.17
CA GLY A 364 6.97 4.58 -11.72
C GLY A 364 5.66 4.71 -10.90
N TYR A 365 4.49 4.80 -11.52
CA TYR A 365 3.22 5.11 -10.86
C TYR A 365 2.44 3.91 -10.32
N CYS A 366 3.06 2.75 -10.12
CA CYS A 366 2.37 1.53 -9.70
C CYS A 366 1.52 1.69 -8.42
N ASN A 367 1.94 2.54 -7.49
CA ASN A 367 1.23 2.81 -6.23
C ASN A 367 -0.07 3.62 -6.40
N THR A 368 -0.27 4.28 -7.53
CA THR A 368 -1.51 5.00 -7.84
C THR A 368 -2.42 4.22 -8.78
N GLY A 369 -2.08 2.96 -9.05
CA GLY A 369 -2.64 2.14 -10.10
C GLY A 369 -1.83 2.23 -11.39
N CYS A 370 -2.06 1.31 -12.32
CA CYS A 370 -1.39 1.34 -13.61
C CYS A 370 -2.20 2.13 -14.64
N PRO A 371 -1.80 3.39 -14.99
CA PRO A 371 -2.58 4.21 -15.92
C PRO A 371 -2.54 3.71 -17.36
N TYR A 372 -1.81 2.64 -17.63
CA TYR A 372 -1.63 2.06 -18.97
C TYR A 372 -2.12 0.62 -19.09
N GLY A 373 -2.74 0.05 -18.04
CA GLY A 373 -3.23 -1.34 -18.04
C GLY A 373 -2.12 -2.40 -18.21
N ARG A 374 -0.87 -2.09 -17.84
CA ARG A 374 0.29 -2.96 -18.08
C ARG A 374 0.63 -3.91 -16.93
N LYS A 375 0.02 -3.71 -15.78
CA LYS A 375 0.16 -4.57 -14.63
C LYS A 375 -0.95 -5.62 -14.63
N ASN A 376 -0.61 -6.90 -14.54
CA ASN A 376 -1.57 -8.00 -14.43
C ASN A 376 -2.12 -8.07 -12.98
N ALA A 377 -2.85 -7.01 -12.57
CA ALA A 377 -3.59 -7.02 -11.32
C ALA A 377 -4.83 -7.91 -11.42
N MET A 378 -5.59 -8.04 -10.37
CA MET A 378 -6.74 -8.95 -10.36
C MET A 378 -7.82 -8.60 -11.41
N PRO A 379 -8.13 -7.32 -11.70
CA PRO A 379 -9.07 -6.99 -12.77
C PRO A 379 -8.62 -7.50 -14.14
N GLU A 380 -7.33 -7.36 -14.47
CA GLU A 380 -6.75 -7.73 -15.76
C GLU A 380 -6.50 -9.23 -15.90
N SER A 381 -6.62 -10.01 -14.81
CA SER A 381 -6.24 -11.42 -14.78
C SER A 381 -7.35 -12.35 -14.29
N PHE A 382 -7.44 -12.59 -12.99
CA PHE A 382 -8.36 -13.57 -12.42
C PHE A 382 -9.84 -13.13 -12.46
N LEU A 383 -10.14 -11.83 -12.23
CA LEU A 383 -11.51 -11.34 -12.33
C LEU A 383 -11.98 -11.31 -13.79
N ALA A 384 -11.11 -10.92 -14.73
CA ALA A 384 -11.42 -11.00 -16.15
C ALA A 384 -11.81 -12.43 -16.55
N HIS A 385 -11.05 -13.43 -16.08
CA HIS A 385 -11.38 -14.83 -16.31
C HIS A 385 -12.71 -15.24 -15.69
N ALA A 386 -12.90 -14.96 -14.41
CA ALA A 386 -14.11 -15.34 -13.69
C ALA A 386 -15.38 -14.76 -14.33
N THR A 387 -15.30 -13.52 -14.82
CA THR A 387 -16.44 -12.79 -15.41
C THR A 387 -16.67 -13.12 -16.88
N CYS A 388 -15.68 -13.64 -17.60
CA CYS A 388 -15.80 -14.02 -19.01
C CYS A 388 -16.11 -15.52 -19.21
N HIS A 389 -16.31 -16.29 -18.13
CA HIS A 389 -16.55 -17.74 -18.22
C HIS A 389 -17.81 -18.06 -19.05
N ALA A 390 -17.71 -19.03 -19.98
CA ALA A 390 -18.74 -19.28 -20.96
C ALA A 390 -20.06 -19.84 -20.38
N VAL A 391 -19.97 -20.63 -19.30
CA VAL A 391 -21.12 -21.36 -18.72
C VAL A 391 -21.75 -20.61 -17.55
N ARG A 392 -20.96 -20.17 -16.59
CA ARG A 392 -21.40 -19.39 -15.42
C ARG A 392 -20.43 -18.23 -15.17
N ARG A 393 -20.91 -17.02 -15.42
CA ARG A 393 -20.10 -15.81 -15.22
C ARG A 393 -20.20 -15.33 -13.79
N ALA A 394 -19.08 -15.10 -13.16
CA ALA A 394 -19.07 -14.35 -11.93
C ALA A 394 -19.54 -12.91 -12.17
N ARG A 395 -20.27 -12.34 -11.21
CA ARG A 395 -20.72 -10.95 -11.21
C ARG A 395 -20.03 -10.21 -10.07
N ILE A 396 -19.84 -8.93 -10.22
CA ILE A 396 -19.18 -8.07 -9.25
C ILE A 396 -20.16 -7.01 -8.75
N LEU A 397 -20.32 -6.88 -7.44
CA LEU A 397 -21.04 -5.81 -6.78
C LEU A 397 -20.01 -4.86 -6.13
N PRO A 398 -19.62 -3.78 -6.83
CA PRO A 398 -18.68 -2.79 -6.29
C PRO A 398 -19.37 -1.84 -5.31
N GLU A 399 -18.61 -1.08 -4.55
CA GLU A 399 -19.07 -0.08 -3.57
C GLU A 399 -20.09 -0.63 -2.57
N ALA A 400 -19.93 -1.92 -2.21
CA ALA A 400 -20.82 -2.64 -1.32
C ALA A 400 -20.03 -3.35 -0.22
N GLU A 401 -20.38 -3.11 1.02
CA GLU A 401 -19.62 -3.62 2.18
C GLU A 401 -20.42 -4.67 2.95
N VAL A 402 -19.87 -5.88 3.06
CA VAL A 402 -20.45 -6.95 3.88
C VAL A 402 -20.16 -6.67 5.35
N ARG A 403 -21.22 -6.67 6.16
CA ARG A 403 -21.16 -6.36 7.60
C ARG A 403 -21.15 -7.58 8.49
N THR A 404 -21.87 -8.63 8.11
CA THR A 404 -21.98 -9.85 8.91
C THR A 404 -22.44 -11.02 8.05
N ILE A 405 -22.16 -12.24 8.52
CA ILE A 405 -22.65 -13.52 7.98
C ILE A 405 -23.75 -14.01 8.89
N ALA A 406 -24.92 -14.34 8.33
CA ALA A 406 -26.01 -15.00 9.04
C ALA A 406 -25.83 -16.52 9.01
N TRP A 407 -26.18 -17.13 10.12
CA TRP A 407 -26.12 -18.58 10.31
C TRP A 407 -27.52 -19.17 10.18
N GLY A 408 -27.65 -20.19 9.34
CA GLY A 408 -28.88 -20.99 9.19
C GLY A 408 -28.96 -22.15 10.18
N GLN A 409 -29.74 -23.16 9.80
CA GLN A 409 -29.82 -24.40 10.57
C GLN A 409 -28.43 -25.05 10.62
N ARG A 410 -28.08 -25.61 11.78
CA ARG A 410 -26.81 -26.34 11.94
C ARG A 410 -26.80 -27.60 11.09
N ALA A 411 -25.65 -28.00 10.63
CA ALA A 411 -25.44 -29.30 10.01
C ALA A 411 -25.65 -30.44 11.02
N ALA A 412 -25.81 -31.67 10.53
CA ALA A 412 -26.05 -32.86 11.36
C ALA A 412 -24.94 -33.10 12.40
N ASP A 413 -23.70 -32.66 12.11
CA ASP A 413 -22.54 -32.72 13.00
C ASP A 413 -22.45 -31.54 13.98
N GLY A 414 -23.47 -30.66 14.02
CA GLY A 414 -23.57 -29.52 14.91
C GLY A 414 -22.83 -28.27 14.43
N ARG A 415 -22.07 -28.32 13.32
CA ARG A 415 -21.37 -27.18 12.76
C ARG A 415 -22.35 -26.11 12.23
N ARG A 416 -21.91 -24.84 12.25
CA ARG A 416 -22.67 -23.71 11.70
C ARG A 416 -22.66 -23.76 10.18
N VAL A 417 -23.78 -23.37 9.57
CA VAL A 417 -23.92 -23.20 8.12
C VAL A 417 -24.23 -21.75 7.82
N ALA A 418 -23.39 -21.07 7.04
CA ALA A 418 -23.69 -19.75 6.55
C ALA A 418 -24.87 -19.80 5.57
N SER A 419 -25.88 -18.96 5.78
CA SER A 419 -27.12 -18.95 4.99
C SER A 419 -27.35 -17.63 4.25
N ALA A 420 -26.77 -16.54 4.70
CA ALA A 420 -26.86 -15.24 4.06
C ALA A 420 -25.72 -14.31 4.50
N VAL A 421 -25.52 -13.23 3.75
CA VAL A 421 -24.64 -12.12 4.12
C VAL A 421 -25.42 -10.82 4.14
N GLN A 422 -25.15 -9.94 5.11
CA GLN A 422 -25.69 -8.58 5.13
C GLN A 422 -24.74 -7.64 4.41
N VAL A 423 -25.25 -6.95 3.43
CA VAL A 423 -24.50 -6.01 2.58
C VAL A 423 -25.05 -4.61 2.76
N VAL A 424 -24.16 -3.62 2.93
CA VAL A 424 -24.49 -2.19 2.86
C VAL A 424 -24.05 -1.68 1.50
N LEU A 425 -24.99 -1.18 0.74
CA LEU A 425 -24.81 -0.67 -0.62
C LEU A 425 -24.28 0.79 -0.60
N ALA A 426 -23.85 1.29 -1.76
CA ALA A 426 -23.32 2.64 -1.93
C ALA A 426 -24.28 3.76 -1.45
N ASP A 427 -25.58 3.53 -1.57
CA ASP A 427 -26.64 4.46 -1.11
C ASP A 427 -26.96 4.36 0.39
N GLY A 428 -26.25 3.47 1.12
CA GLY A 428 -26.43 3.23 2.56
C GLY A 428 -27.55 2.23 2.90
N ARG A 429 -28.31 1.73 1.94
CA ARG A 429 -29.32 0.67 2.19
C ARG A 429 -28.64 -0.64 2.56
N ALA A 430 -29.18 -1.30 3.57
CA ALA A 430 -28.76 -2.65 3.95
C ALA A 430 -29.67 -3.71 3.28
N LYS A 431 -29.07 -4.75 2.70
CA LYS A 431 -29.74 -5.87 2.05
C LYS A 431 -29.17 -7.20 2.55
N TRP A 432 -30.00 -8.22 2.67
CA TRP A 432 -29.56 -9.59 2.87
C TRP A 432 -29.50 -10.32 1.54
N ILE A 433 -28.41 -11.06 1.30
CA ILE A 433 -28.24 -11.93 0.13
C ILE A 433 -28.11 -13.35 0.66
N GLY A 434 -29.07 -14.22 0.30
CA GLY A 434 -29.05 -15.63 0.65
C GLY A 434 -27.89 -16.37 -0.05
N VAL A 435 -27.34 -17.37 0.62
CA VAL A 435 -26.23 -18.18 0.11
C VAL A 435 -26.67 -19.65 0.18
N SER A 436 -26.56 -20.38 -0.93
CA SER A 436 -26.95 -21.79 -0.96
C SER A 436 -25.81 -22.79 -0.80
N HIS A 437 -24.59 -22.42 -1.18
CA HIS A 437 -23.42 -23.30 -1.09
C HIS A 437 -22.36 -22.77 -0.12
N GLY A 438 -21.82 -21.56 -0.29
CA GLY A 438 -20.77 -21.12 0.59
C GLY A 438 -20.39 -19.66 0.55
N VAL A 439 -19.58 -19.26 1.52
CA VAL A 439 -19.03 -17.91 1.66
C VAL A 439 -17.50 -18.00 1.69
N VAL A 440 -16.85 -17.22 0.86
CA VAL A 440 -15.40 -16.98 0.89
C VAL A 440 -15.13 -15.60 1.45
N VAL A 441 -14.45 -15.51 2.57
CA VAL A 441 -14.02 -14.26 3.20
C VAL A 441 -12.62 -13.92 2.68
N ALA A 442 -12.48 -12.79 1.98
CA ALA A 442 -11.24 -12.35 1.33
C ALA A 442 -11.06 -10.83 1.36
N ALA A 443 -11.55 -10.17 2.43
CA ALA A 443 -11.55 -8.72 2.56
C ALA A 443 -10.21 -8.12 3.05
N GLY A 444 -9.17 -8.95 3.20
CA GLY A 444 -7.87 -8.58 3.74
C GLY A 444 -7.80 -8.68 5.27
N ALA A 445 -6.59 -8.80 5.82
CA ALA A 445 -6.35 -9.23 7.21
C ALA A 445 -7.19 -8.48 8.26
N ILE A 446 -7.26 -7.16 8.16
CA ILE A 446 -7.98 -6.33 9.14
C ILE A 446 -9.50 -6.45 8.95
N ALA A 447 -9.99 -6.32 7.71
CA ALA A 447 -11.42 -6.31 7.44
C ALA A 447 -12.04 -7.70 7.61
N SER A 448 -11.36 -8.76 7.18
CA SER A 448 -11.81 -10.16 7.39
C SER A 448 -11.89 -10.51 8.86
N SER A 449 -10.92 -10.08 9.67
CA SER A 449 -10.97 -10.27 11.13
C SER A 449 -12.16 -9.55 11.76
N ASN A 450 -12.44 -8.31 11.34
CA ASN A 450 -13.60 -7.56 11.82
C ASN A 450 -14.93 -8.22 11.41
N LEU A 451 -15.02 -8.66 10.15
CA LEU A 451 -16.23 -9.34 9.63
C LEU A 451 -16.53 -10.63 10.37
N LEU A 452 -15.51 -11.48 10.57
CA LEU A 452 -15.69 -12.76 11.28
C LEU A 452 -16.03 -12.51 12.76
N ALA A 453 -15.42 -11.52 13.41
CA ALA A 453 -15.79 -11.11 14.77
C ALA A 453 -17.26 -10.65 14.85
N ALA A 454 -17.69 -9.80 13.91
CA ALA A 454 -19.08 -9.33 13.81
C ALA A 454 -20.07 -10.47 13.52
N SER A 455 -19.59 -11.56 12.91
CA SER A 455 -20.35 -12.78 12.64
C SER A 455 -20.30 -13.81 13.79
N GLY A 456 -19.72 -13.45 14.94
CA GLY A 456 -19.68 -14.31 16.14
C GLY A 456 -18.66 -15.45 16.07
N ILE A 457 -17.58 -15.30 15.27
CA ILE A 457 -16.44 -16.23 15.25
C ILE A 457 -15.41 -15.76 16.29
N ALA A 458 -15.08 -16.66 17.21
CA ALA A 458 -14.11 -16.39 18.27
C ALA A 458 -12.67 -16.45 17.75
N GLY A 459 -11.73 -15.83 18.48
CA GLY A 459 -10.28 -15.92 18.20
C GLY A 459 -9.78 -14.98 17.11
N THR A 460 -10.67 -14.37 16.33
CA THR A 460 -10.33 -13.48 15.21
C THR A 460 -9.55 -12.24 15.63
N GLY A 461 -8.69 -11.73 14.74
CA GLY A 461 -7.99 -10.48 14.91
C GLY A 461 -6.83 -10.53 15.93
N ARG A 462 -6.31 -11.71 16.25
CA ARG A 462 -5.15 -11.89 17.13
C ARG A 462 -3.93 -12.35 16.35
N GLY A 463 -2.74 -11.95 16.78
CA GLY A 463 -1.50 -12.40 16.17
C GLY A 463 -1.29 -11.83 14.76
N ILE A 464 -1.74 -10.60 14.49
CA ILE A 464 -1.48 -9.94 13.22
C ILE A 464 0.01 -9.59 13.14
N SER A 465 0.63 -9.91 12.02
CA SER A 465 2.00 -9.58 11.68
C SER A 465 2.02 -8.43 10.65
N LEU A 466 3.08 -7.65 10.68
CA LEU A 466 3.37 -6.63 9.66
C LEU A 466 4.77 -6.82 9.12
N ASN A 467 4.95 -6.67 7.81
CA ASN A 467 6.26 -6.24 7.31
C ASN A 467 6.30 -4.72 7.43
N ILE A 468 7.18 -4.23 8.27
CA ILE A 468 7.36 -2.81 8.51
C ILE A 468 8.23 -2.22 7.42
N ALA A 469 7.74 -1.15 6.81
CA ALA A 469 8.46 -0.41 5.79
C ALA A 469 8.82 0.99 6.29
N CYS A 470 10.05 1.40 6.00
CA CYS A 470 10.54 2.74 6.28
C CYS A 470 11.26 3.28 5.03
N PRO A 471 10.63 4.15 4.25
CA PRO A 471 11.26 4.77 3.09
C PRO A 471 12.29 5.82 3.53
N VAL A 472 13.44 5.81 2.86
CA VAL A 472 14.59 6.67 3.15
C VAL A 472 15.01 7.42 1.88
N PRO A 473 14.52 8.64 1.67
CA PRO A 473 15.03 9.49 0.59
C PRO A 473 16.46 9.94 0.86
N ALA A 474 17.21 10.19 -0.22
CA ALA A 474 18.53 10.78 -0.16
C ALA A 474 18.70 11.85 -1.25
N LEU A 475 19.39 12.94 -0.92
CA LEU A 475 19.77 13.97 -1.86
C LEU A 475 21.14 13.65 -2.46
N MET A 476 21.17 13.43 -3.76
CA MET A 476 22.37 13.07 -4.49
C MET A 476 23.14 14.34 -4.93
N ALA A 477 24.45 14.19 -5.16
CA ALA A 477 25.27 15.26 -5.73
C ALA A 477 24.87 15.58 -7.18
N GLU A 478 24.45 14.55 -7.93
CA GLU A 478 24.08 14.63 -9.34
C GLU A 478 22.57 14.46 -9.54
N GLU A 479 22.09 14.77 -10.73
CA GLU A 479 20.72 14.49 -11.15
C GLU A 479 20.51 12.97 -11.27
N VAL A 480 19.44 12.47 -10.64
CA VAL A 480 19.06 11.04 -10.61
C VAL A 480 17.88 10.77 -11.52
N ARG A 481 16.87 11.66 -11.55
CA ARG A 481 15.59 11.44 -12.23
C ARG A 481 14.99 10.08 -11.87
N ALA A 482 14.81 9.84 -10.56
CA ALA A 482 14.38 8.54 -10.01
C ALA A 482 13.05 8.01 -10.59
N TRP A 483 12.32 8.84 -11.31
CA TRP A 483 11.05 8.50 -11.98
C TRP A 483 11.21 7.79 -13.33
N ASP A 484 12.41 7.75 -13.91
CA ASP A 484 12.67 7.16 -15.22
C ASP A 484 13.03 5.68 -15.08
N GLU A 485 12.17 4.89 -14.40
CA GLU A 485 12.42 3.46 -14.20
C GLU A 485 11.17 2.63 -13.86
N ASP A 486 11.35 1.32 -13.83
CA ASP A 486 10.42 0.37 -13.24
C ASP A 486 10.36 0.58 -11.72
N GLN A 487 9.14 0.71 -11.18
CA GLN A 487 8.95 0.94 -9.74
C GLN A 487 9.42 -0.27 -8.92
N MET A 488 10.17 -0.02 -7.85
CA MET A 488 10.72 -1.05 -6.95
C MET A 488 11.43 -2.17 -7.72
N ALA A 489 12.46 -1.77 -8.51
CA ALA A 489 13.09 -2.68 -9.47
C ALA A 489 14.05 -3.68 -8.81
N THR A 490 14.76 -3.25 -7.77
CA THR A 490 15.89 -4.01 -7.21
C THR A 490 15.82 -4.12 -5.70
N TYR A 491 16.52 -5.12 -5.18
CA TYR A 491 16.62 -5.37 -3.73
C TYR A 491 18.04 -5.70 -3.31
N ILE A 492 18.29 -5.52 -2.00
CA ILE A 492 19.39 -6.09 -1.24
C ILE A 492 18.75 -6.87 -0.10
N ASP A 493 19.02 -8.17 -0.01
CA ASP A 493 18.51 -9.05 1.05
C ASP A 493 19.66 -9.38 2.01
N ARG A 494 19.52 -8.97 3.25
CA ARG A 494 20.48 -9.23 4.31
C ARG A 494 20.14 -10.47 5.13
N GLY A 495 18.96 -11.07 4.89
CA GLY A 495 18.44 -12.20 5.65
C GLY A 495 17.53 -11.80 6.81
N ASP A 496 17.81 -10.75 7.57
CA ASP A 496 16.94 -10.22 8.63
C ASP A 496 16.05 -9.07 8.16
N PHE A 497 16.43 -8.36 7.08
CA PHE A 497 15.62 -7.34 6.40
C PHE A 497 15.96 -7.24 4.92
N LEU A 498 15.05 -6.63 4.16
CA LEU A 498 15.24 -6.24 2.76
C LEU A 498 15.47 -4.74 2.65
N ILE A 499 16.31 -4.33 1.71
CA ILE A 499 16.35 -2.95 1.18
C ILE A 499 15.78 -3.02 -0.23
N GLU A 500 14.79 -2.17 -0.53
CA GLU A 500 14.08 -2.14 -1.80
C GLU A 500 14.23 -0.75 -2.44
N SER A 501 14.67 -0.68 -3.71
CA SER A 501 14.63 0.59 -4.45
C SER A 501 13.17 0.99 -4.69
N HIS A 502 12.83 2.26 -4.57
CA HIS A 502 11.52 2.73 -4.99
C HIS A 502 11.51 4.20 -5.36
N PHE A 503 10.65 4.53 -6.30
CA PHE A 503 10.35 5.88 -6.68
C PHE A 503 9.19 6.42 -5.84
N GLN A 504 9.34 7.65 -5.36
CA GLN A 504 8.28 8.38 -4.69
C GLN A 504 7.81 9.52 -5.59
N PRO A 505 6.58 9.47 -6.12
CA PRO A 505 6.02 10.59 -6.87
C PRO A 505 5.97 11.88 -6.05
N PRO A 506 5.78 13.06 -6.67
CA PRO A 506 5.97 14.36 -6.02
C PRO A 506 5.22 14.55 -4.70
N MET A 507 3.95 14.18 -4.64
CA MET A 507 3.14 14.26 -3.40
C MET A 507 3.69 13.33 -2.32
N SER A 508 3.97 12.09 -2.68
CA SER A 508 4.50 11.08 -1.75
C SER A 508 5.89 11.49 -1.24
N MET A 509 6.79 11.95 -2.13
CA MET A 509 8.11 12.44 -1.75
C MET A 509 8.02 13.62 -0.78
N ALA A 510 7.12 14.56 -1.03
CA ALA A 510 6.94 15.73 -0.16
C ALA A 510 6.53 15.38 1.27
N THR A 511 5.84 14.25 1.47
CA THR A 511 5.50 13.79 2.83
C THR A 511 6.70 13.16 3.56
N LEU A 512 7.70 12.67 2.83
CA LEU A 512 8.88 11.98 3.35
C LEU A 512 10.07 12.93 3.56
N VAL A 513 10.23 13.92 2.69
CA VAL A 513 11.32 14.91 2.80
C VAL A 513 11.15 15.72 4.09
N PRO A 514 12.17 15.76 4.95
CA PRO A 514 12.10 16.46 6.22
C PRO A 514 12.10 17.96 6.06
N GLY A 515 11.70 18.64 7.11
CA GLY A 515 11.71 20.10 7.16
C GLY A 515 10.32 20.70 7.32
N TRP A 516 10.33 21.96 7.67
CA TRP A 516 9.17 22.81 7.85
C TRP A 516 9.40 24.12 7.09
N PHE A 517 8.33 24.73 6.62
CA PHE A 517 8.39 26.03 5.93
C PHE A 517 9.38 26.03 4.76
N ASP A 518 10.17 27.07 4.61
CA ASP A 518 11.11 27.25 3.49
C ASP A 518 12.20 26.17 3.40
N ASN A 519 12.55 25.52 4.52
CA ASN A 519 13.51 24.42 4.53
C ASN A 519 13.03 23.19 3.74
N HIS A 520 11.72 22.90 3.84
CA HIS A 520 11.11 21.83 3.07
C HIS A 520 11.13 22.15 1.57
N PHE A 521 10.71 23.39 1.20
CA PHE A 521 10.65 23.82 -0.18
C PHE A 521 12.03 23.83 -0.85
N ARG A 522 13.06 24.26 -0.14
CA ARG A 522 14.43 24.20 -0.66
C ARG A 522 14.87 22.79 -1.03
N ARG A 523 14.50 21.78 -0.23
CA ARG A 523 14.79 20.38 -0.53
C ARG A 523 13.98 19.86 -1.71
N MET A 524 12.70 20.16 -1.77
CA MET A 524 11.83 19.74 -2.87
C MET A 524 12.21 20.36 -4.22
N ARG A 525 12.82 21.55 -4.28
CA ARG A 525 13.36 22.11 -5.53
C ARG A 525 14.44 21.24 -6.17
N HIS A 526 15.06 20.36 -5.41
CA HIS A 526 16.05 19.38 -5.88
C HIS A 526 15.45 18.01 -6.11
N TYR A 527 14.14 17.94 -6.41
CA TYR A 527 13.43 16.68 -6.57
C TYR A 527 14.07 15.78 -7.65
N ASN A 528 14.60 16.35 -8.74
CA ASN A 528 15.35 15.64 -9.78
C ASN A 528 16.66 15.00 -9.30
N ARG A 529 17.13 15.37 -8.10
CA ARG A 529 18.32 14.81 -7.43
C ARG A 529 17.97 13.91 -6.24
N LEU A 530 16.69 13.75 -5.95
CA LEU A 530 16.23 12.86 -4.88
C LEU A 530 16.15 11.43 -5.41
N THR A 531 16.82 10.51 -4.72
CA THR A 531 16.62 9.07 -4.83
C THR A 531 15.82 8.58 -3.62
N SER A 532 15.32 7.35 -3.66
CA SER A 532 14.71 6.70 -2.50
C SER A 532 14.92 5.20 -2.56
N ALA A 533 15.20 4.62 -1.41
CA ALA A 533 15.05 3.20 -1.12
C ALA A 533 14.36 3.05 0.22
N GLY A 534 13.86 1.89 0.52
CA GLY A 534 13.20 1.62 1.79
C GLY A 534 13.72 0.34 2.42
N VAL A 535 13.66 0.26 3.73
CA VAL A 535 13.87 -0.98 4.45
C VAL A 535 12.55 -1.68 4.67
N LEU A 536 12.54 -3.01 4.59
CA LEU A 536 11.41 -3.87 4.88
C LEU A 536 11.85 -4.96 5.83
N PHE A 537 11.22 -5.06 7.01
CA PHE A 537 11.56 -6.08 8.00
C PHE A 537 10.31 -6.66 8.67
N PRO A 538 10.35 -7.93 9.11
CA PRO A 538 9.23 -8.57 9.76
C PRO A 538 9.07 -8.10 11.20
N ALA A 539 7.83 -7.76 11.61
CA ALA A 539 7.40 -7.64 12.99
C ALA A 539 6.26 -8.64 13.22
N ASP A 540 6.61 -9.75 13.90
CA ASP A 540 5.79 -10.95 13.88
C ASP A 540 4.78 -11.02 15.02
N ARG A 541 3.50 -11.31 14.71
CA ARG A 541 2.40 -11.66 15.63
C ARG A 541 2.12 -10.68 16.77
N ARG A 542 2.49 -9.39 16.62
CA ARG A 542 2.35 -8.36 17.66
C ARG A 542 1.00 -7.65 17.62
N GLY A 543 0.28 -7.78 16.50
CA GLY A 543 -0.96 -7.04 16.26
C GLY A 543 -2.20 -7.71 16.81
N GLN A 544 -3.18 -6.87 17.17
CA GLN A 544 -4.50 -7.28 17.58
C GLN A 544 -5.55 -6.26 17.12
N ILE A 545 -6.72 -6.76 16.69
CA ILE A 545 -7.86 -5.88 16.45
C ILE A 545 -8.51 -5.50 17.78
N LYS A 546 -8.57 -4.19 18.03
CA LYS A 546 -9.25 -3.61 19.20
C LYS A 546 -10.24 -2.55 18.75
N ARG A 547 -11.53 -2.77 19.01
CA ARG A 547 -12.62 -1.85 18.61
C ARG A 547 -12.57 -1.51 17.11
N GLY A 548 -12.38 -2.53 16.26
CA GLY A 548 -12.34 -2.38 14.80
C GLY A 548 -11.04 -1.80 14.21
N LYS A 549 -10.08 -1.37 15.03
CA LYS A 549 -8.78 -0.83 14.60
C LYS A 549 -7.64 -1.78 14.96
N LEU A 550 -6.60 -1.81 14.14
CA LEU A 550 -5.38 -2.55 14.43
C LEU A 550 -4.59 -1.82 15.53
N ALA A 551 -4.42 -2.46 16.68
CA ALA A 551 -3.43 -2.10 17.69
C ALA A 551 -2.16 -2.91 17.41
N PHE A 552 -1.05 -2.23 17.26
CA PHE A 552 0.25 -2.85 16.94
C PHE A 552 1.37 -2.02 17.56
N ARG A 553 2.32 -2.65 18.21
CA ARG A 553 3.50 -1.98 18.76
C ARG A 553 4.76 -2.79 18.47
N LEU A 554 5.79 -2.13 18.02
CA LEU A 554 7.12 -2.73 17.86
C LEU A 554 7.72 -3.02 19.22
N ALA A 555 8.47 -4.10 19.29
CA ALA A 555 9.31 -4.44 20.44
C ALA A 555 10.74 -3.91 20.26
N GLU A 556 11.57 -4.01 21.29
CA GLU A 556 12.96 -3.53 21.21
C GLU A 556 13.78 -4.29 20.16
N GLU A 557 13.51 -5.58 19.97
CA GLU A 557 14.15 -6.38 18.92
C GLU A 557 13.86 -5.83 17.53
N ASP A 558 12.61 -5.39 17.29
CA ASP A 558 12.20 -4.78 16.03
C ASP A 558 12.90 -3.44 15.82
N LEU A 559 13.01 -2.62 16.88
CA LEU A 559 13.73 -1.34 16.83
C LEU A 559 15.22 -1.54 16.57
N ALA A 560 15.81 -2.59 17.14
CA ALA A 560 17.21 -2.93 16.88
C ALA A 560 17.44 -3.30 15.40
N VAL A 561 16.53 -4.07 14.79
CA VAL A 561 16.55 -4.35 13.34
C VAL A 561 16.41 -3.05 12.54
N LEU A 562 15.46 -2.20 12.90
CA LEU A 562 15.20 -0.92 12.22
C LEU A 562 16.45 -0.02 12.23
N ARG A 563 17.10 0.15 13.40
CA ARG A 563 18.33 0.97 13.53
C ARG A 563 19.44 0.45 12.61
N ARG A 564 19.69 -0.88 12.60
CA ARG A 564 20.69 -1.51 11.71
C ARG A 564 20.34 -1.31 10.24
N ALA A 565 19.07 -1.52 9.88
CA ALA A 565 18.61 -1.40 8.50
C ALA A 565 18.73 0.04 7.97
N LEU A 566 18.33 1.03 8.77
CA LEU A 566 18.49 2.44 8.43
C LEU A 566 19.97 2.86 8.38
N GLY A 567 20.80 2.34 9.29
CA GLY A 567 22.25 2.56 9.30
C GLY A 567 22.93 2.03 8.04
N LEU A 568 22.63 0.77 7.66
CA LEU A 568 23.16 0.18 6.46
C LEU A 568 22.71 0.95 5.21
N LEU A 569 21.40 1.26 5.10
CA LEU A 569 20.88 1.99 3.95
C LEU A 569 21.50 3.40 3.84
N ALA A 570 21.71 4.10 4.95
CA ALA A 570 22.40 5.40 4.95
C ALA A 570 23.83 5.28 4.44
N LYS A 571 24.60 4.29 4.89
CA LYS A 571 25.97 4.01 4.43
C LYS A 571 26.01 3.69 2.95
N VAL A 572 25.05 2.89 2.46
CA VAL A 572 24.91 2.57 1.02
C VAL A 572 24.59 3.83 0.22
N HIS A 573 23.67 4.69 0.68
CA HIS A 573 23.38 5.95 0.00
C HIS A 573 24.62 6.86 -0.09
N PHE A 574 25.41 6.97 1.00
CA PHE A 574 26.64 7.76 0.96
C PHE A 574 27.70 7.17 0.05
N ALA A 575 27.87 5.86 0.02
CA ALA A 575 28.76 5.18 -0.93
C ALA A 575 28.32 5.41 -2.39
N GLY A 576 27.03 5.62 -2.63
CA GLY A 576 26.45 5.99 -3.91
C GLY A 576 26.51 7.48 -4.24
N GLY A 577 27.15 8.32 -3.41
CA GLY A 577 27.33 9.77 -3.65
C GLY A 577 26.24 10.67 -3.10
N ALA A 578 25.45 10.20 -2.11
CA ALA A 578 24.49 11.05 -1.43
C ALA A 578 25.18 12.16 -0.61
N GLN A 579 24.61 13.36 -0.63
CA GLN A 579 25.02 14.50 0.19
C GLN A 579 24.29 14.54 1.54
N GLU A 580 22.99 14.25 1.51
CA GLU A 580 22.15 14.14 2.69
C GLU A 580 21.30 12.87 2.58
N VAL A 581 21.05 12.21 3.72
CA VAL A 581 20.12 11.08 3.85
C VAL A 581 19.04 11.42 4.88
N TYR A 582 17.81 11.08 4.57
CA TYR A 582 16.62 11.40 5.36
C TYR A 582 16.02 10.13 5.97
N PRO A 583 16.48 9.67 7.16
CA PRO A 583 16.12 8.37 7.73
C PRO A 583 14.71 8.31 8.32
N ALA A 584 13.78 9.09 7.79
CA ALA A 584 12.37 9.18 8.18
C ALA A 584 12.13 9.47 9.67
N LEU A 585 13.09 10.10 10.35
CA LEU A 585 12.93 10.52 11.75
C LEU A 585 11.79 11.54 11.87
N LEU A 586 10.88 11.33 12.81
CA LEU A 586 9.70 12.16 13.00
C LEU A 586 10.05 13.64 13.17
N ARG A 587 11.13 13.94 13.89
CA ARG A 587 11.60 15.32 14.12
C ARG A 587 12.42 15.89 12.97
N GLY A 588 12.63 15.11 11.89
CA GLY A 588 13.26 15.58 10.65
C GLY A 588 14.77 15.75 10.72
N GLN A 589 15.46 15.07 11.62
CA GLN A 589 16.93 15.06 11.64
C GLN A 589 17.46 14.36 10.38
N THR A 590 18.61 14.80 9.92
CA THR A 590 19.24 14.35 8.67
C THR A 590 20.67 13.89 8.92
N LEU A 591 21.11 12.88 8.17
CA LEU A 591 22.51 12.47 8.09
C LEU A 591 23.19 13.20 6.94
N ARG A 592 24.49 13.45 7.05
CA ARG A 592 25.28 14.19 6.05
C ARG A 592 26.49 13.40 5.60
N ALA A 593 26.90 13.61 4.36
CA ALA A 593 28.15 13.06 3.84
C ALA A 593 29.34 13.43 4.74
N GLY A 594 30.30 12.52 4.85
CA GLY A 594 31.49 12.69 5.69
C GLY A 594 31.33 12.18 7.12
N MET A 595 30.14 11.79 7.56
CA MET A 595 29.95 11.05 8.83
C MET A 595 30.60 9.67 8.73
N ARG A 596 31.32 9.25 9.79
CA ARG A 596 31.87 7.90 9.87
C ARG A 596 30.75 6.88 10.17
N HIS A 597 30.96 5.64 9.82
CA HIS A 597 29.95 4.57 9.99
C HIS A 597 29.47 4.46 11.45
N GLU A 598 30.38 4.52 12.43
CA GLU A 598 30.05 4.45 13.86
C GLU A 598 29.28 5.69 14.35
N GLU A 599 29.50 6.85 13.72
CA GLU A 599 28.75 8.08 14.02
C GLU A 599 27.32 7.99 13.53
N ILE A 600 27.09 7.38 12.34
CA ILE A 600 25.75 7.11 11.80
C ILE A 600 25.01 6.16 12.73
N ASP A 601 25.63 5.04 13.13
CA ASP A 601 25.00 4.04 13.99
C ASP A 601 24.67 4.61 15.37
N ARG A 602 25.58 5.38 15.97
CA ARG A 602 25.36 6.07 17.25
C ARG A 602 24.24 7.08 17.15
N PHE A 603 24.23 7.90 16.10
CA PHE A 603 23.18 8.89 15.86
C PHE A 603 21.79 8.23 15.78
N LEU A 604 21.66 7.13 15.03
CA LEU A 604 20.39 6.41 14.91
C LEU A 604 19.99 5.73 16.23
N ALA A 605 20.95 5.20 17.00
CA ALA A 605 20.68 4.62 18.32
C ALA A 605 20.15 5.67 19.32
N GLU A 606 20.67 6.90 19.25
CA GLU A 606 20.21 8.02 20.08
C GLU A 606 18.89 8.62 19.62
N ALA A 607 18.66 8.68 18.30
CA ALA A 607 17.49 9.30 17.70
C ALA A 607 16.26 8.39 17.69
N ILE A 608 16.43 7.06 17.70
CA ILE A 608 15.34 6.08 17.64
C ILE A 608 15.33 5.27 18.95
N ARG A 609 14.55 5.73 19.90
CA ARG A 609 14.38 5.06 21.21
C ARG A 609 13.04 4.37 21.33
N GLU A 610 12.02 4.93 20.67
CA GLU A 610 10.64 4.44 20.67
C GLU A 610 10.13 4.35 19.23
N PRO A 611 9.10 3.53 18.96
CA PRO A 611 8.49 3.46 17.62
C PRO A 611 8.03 4.82 17.08
N ASP A 612 7.64 5.70 17.98
CA ASP A 612 7.13 7.05 17.67
C ASP A 612 8.21 8.03 17.19
N ASP A 613 9.48 7.68 17.26
CA ASP A 613 10.58 8.52 16.78
C ASP A 613 10.75 8.46 15.25
N VAL A 614 10.08 7.51 14.58
CA VAL A 614 10.22 7.24 13.15
C VAL A 614 8.86 7.22 12.47
N VAL A 615 8.80 7.67 11.23
CA VAL A 615 7.61 7.54 10.39
C VAL A 615 7.62 6.15 9.74
N LEU A 616 6.77 5.27 10.25
CA LEU A 616 6.69 3.88 9.82
C LEU A 616 5.43 3.62 9.01
N SER A 617 5.51 2.67 8.11
CA SER A 617 4.36 2.19 7.35
C SER A 617 4.37 0.67 7.18
N SER A 618 3.25 0.12 6.78
CA SER A 618 3.13 -1.25 6.31
C SER A 618 2.07 -1.38 5.23
N SER A 619 2.41 -2.08 4.16
CA SER A 619 1.47 -2.50 3.11
C SER A 619 1.12 -3.99 3.21
N HIS A 620 1.65 -4.69 4.20
CA HIS A 620 1.59 -6.14 4.32
C HIS A 620 1.00 -6.60 5.67
N PRO A 621 -0.23 -6.19 6.06
CA PRO A 621 -0.88 -6.78 7.22
C PRO A 621 -1.31 -8.22 6.88
N HIS A 622 -0.90 -9.19 7.70
CA HIS A 622 -1.26 -10.59 7.57
C HIS A 622 -1.40 -11.26 8.95
N GLY A 623 -2.05 -12.43 8.98
CA GLY A 623 -2.51 -13.02 10.25
C GLY A 623 -3.81 -12.39 10.75
N GLY A 624 -4.27 -12.86 11.90
CA GLY A 624 -5.54 -12.45 12.52
C GLY A 624 -6.63 -13.50 12.42
N ASN A 625 -6.59 -14.38 11.39
CA ASN A 625 -7.44 -15.55 11.26
C ASN A 625 -6.59 -16.78 10.94
N ALA A 626 -5.49 -16.92 11.68
CA ALA A 626 -4.42 -17.86 11.38
C ALA A 626 -4.89 -19.32 11.25
N ILE A 627 -4.25 -20.03 10.32
CA ILE A 627 -4.36 -21.49 10.21
C ILE A 627 -3.79 -22.13 11.47
N ASN A 628 -4.53 -23.12 12.01
CA ASN A 628 -4.02 -24.05 13.01
C ASN A 628 -4.88 -25.32 13.00
N THR A 629 -4.26 -26.47 13.22
CA THR A 629 -4.99 -27.75 13.41
C THR A 629 -5.82 -27.75 14.69
N ASP A 630 -5.42 -26.97 15.70
CA ASP A 630 -6.14 -26.80 16.96
C ASP A 630 -7.08 -25.57 16.88
N PRO A 631 -8.42 -25.76 16.97
CA PRO A 631 -9.39 -24.67 16.92
C PRO A 631 -9.28 -23.68 18.11
N ALA A 632 -8.59 -24.04 19.19
CA ALA A 632 -8.32 -23.12 20.30
C ALA A 632 -7.18 -22.14 19.98
N ARG A 633 -6.33 -22.47 19.00
CA ARG A 633 -5.13 -21.70 18.63
C ARG A 633 -5.24 -21.01 17.27
N GLY A 634 -6.15 -21.45 16.40
CA GLY A 634 -6.41 -20.88 15.08
C GLY A 634 -7.87 -20.56 14.83
N VAL A 635 -8.14 -19.80 13.78
CA VAL A 635 -9.50 -19.46 13.34
C VAL A 635 -9.94 -20.37 12.20
N VAL A 636 -8.99 -20.80 11.38
CA VAL A 636 -9.24 -21.70 10.25
C VAL A 636 -8.36 -22.94 10.34
N ASP A 637 -8.84 -24.04 9.75
CA ASP A 637 -8.07 -25.27 9.58
C ASP A 637 -7.05 -25.18 8.42
N CYS A 638 -6.32 -26.28 8.14
CA CYS A 638 -5.33 -26.32 7.07
C CYS A 638 -5.92 -26.17 5.67
N ASP A 639 -7.21 -26.42 5.48
CA ASP A 639 -7.96 -26.16 4.25
C ASP A 639 -8.62 -24.75 4.25
N GLN A 640 -8.20 -23.89 5.17
CA GLN A 640 -8.68 -22.51 5.34
C GLN A 640 -10.19 -22.39 5.63
N ARG A 641 -10.83 -23.46 6.09
CA ARG A 641 -12.21 -23.45 6.53
C ARG A 641 -12.29 -22.91 7.95
N VAL A 642 -13.23 -22.02 8.21
CA VAL A 642 -13.46 -21.49 9.57
C VAL A 642 -13.88 -22.61 10.49
N HIS A 643 -13.14 -22.81 11.59
CA HIS A 643 -13.44 -23.86 12.56
C HIS A 643 -14.89 -23.79 13.07
N GLY A 644 -15.53 -24.95 13.19
CA GLY A 644 -16.92 -25.03 13.60
C GLY A 644 -17.96 -24.61 12.56
N THR A 645 -17.54 -24.43 11.29
CA THR A 645 -18.44 -24.15 10.16
C THR A 645 -18.29 -25.20 9.06
N THR A 646 -19.29 -25.31 8.18
CA THR A 646 -19.26 -26.26 7.05
C THR A 646 -18.85 -25.58 5.74
N ASN A 647 -19.25 -24.32 5.56
CA ASN A 647 -19.24 -23.67 4.25
C ASN A 647 -18.69 -22.22 4.27
N VAL A 648 -17.78 -21.92 5.20
CA VAL A 648 -17.08 -20.62 5.23
C VAL A 648 -15.58 -20.84 5.10
N LEU A 649 -14.98 -20.28 4.06
CA LEU A 649 -13.53 -20.25 3.82
C LEU A 649 -12.97 -18.86 4.05
N VAL A 650 -11.68 -18.77 4.37
CA VAL A 650 -10.93 -17.51 4.39
C VAL A 650 -9.82 -17.58 3.35
N CYS A 651 -9.86 -16.73 2.34
CA CYS A 651 -8.92 -16.72 1.22
C CYS A 651 -8.20 -15.35 1.10
N ASP A 652 -7.52 -14.91 2.15
CA ASP A 652 -6.68 -13.72 2.13
C ASP A 652 -5.49 -13.86 3.09
N ALA A 653 -4.69 -12.80 3.21
CA ALA A 653 -3.49 -12.81 4.03
C ALA A 653 -3.75 -13.04 5.53
N SER A 654 -5.01 -12.97 6.00
CA SER A 654 -5.33 -13.21 7.41
C SER A 654 -5.07 -14.64 7.88
N VAL A 655 -5.02 -15.59 6.95
CA VAL A 655 -4.81 -17.02 7.30
C VAL A 655 -3.36 -17.36 7.64
N MET A 656 -2.40 -16.48 7.31
CA MET A 656 -0.98 -16.72 7.53
C MET A 656 -0.66 -16.78 9.03
N PRO A 657 -0.05 -17.87 9.53
CA PRO A 657 0.24 -18.05 10.97
C PRO A 657 1.29 -17.09 11.51
N SER A 658 2.21 -16.62 10.66
CA SER A 658 3.29 -15.70 11.03
C SER A 658 3.68 -14.82 9.83
N CYS A 659 4.62 -13.90 10.04
CA CYS A 659 5.19 -13.07 8.99
C CYS A 659 5.89 -13.91 7.92
N ILE A 660 5.63 -13.63 6.63
CA ILE A 660 6.28 -14.32 5.50
C ILE A 660 7.58 -13.67 5.05
N ARG A 661 7.94 -12.54 5.64
CA ARG A 661 9.20 -11.79 5.48
C ARG A 661 9.40 -11.11 4.12
N VAL A 662 8.50 -11.31 3.16
CA VAL A 662 8.53 -10.74 1.82
C VAL A 662 7.17 -10.12 1.46
N ASN A 663 7.04 -9.59 0.24
CA ASN A 663 5.81 -9.00 -0.28
C ASN A 663 4.70 -10.07 -0.40
N ALA A 664 3.54 -9.83 0.21
CA ALA A 664 2.57 -10.88 0.55
C ALA A 664 1.66 -11.35 -0.59
N GLN A 665 1.59 -10.62 -1.74
CA GLN A 665 0.54 -10.88 -2.74
C GLN A 665 0.60 -12.29 -3.35
N LEU A 666 1.79 -12.77 -3.75
CA LEU A 666 1.93 -14.05 -4.42
C LEU A 666 1.57 -15.22 -3.49
N THR A 667 2.02 -15.17 -2.23
CA THR A 667 1.65 -16.18 -1.22
C THR A 667 0.17 -16.16 -0.91
N THR A 668 -0.46 -14.97 -0.84
CA THR A 668 -1.91 -14.86 -0.65
C THR A 668 -2.69 -15.53 -1.78
N MET A 669 -2.28 -15.31 -3.02
CA MET A 669 -2.87 -15.96 -4.21
C MET A 669 -2.66 -17.47 -4.18
N ALA A 670 -1.45 -17.92 -3.91
CA ALA A 670 -1.12 -19.35 -3.87
C ALA A 670 -1.88 -20.09 -2.76
N MET A 671 -2.04 -19.48 -1.59
CA MET A 671 -2.82 -20.05 -0.50
C MET A 671 -4.31 -20.17 -0.86
N ALA A 672 -4.89 -19.17 -1.53
CA ALA A 672 -6.27 -19.25 -2.03
C ALA A 672 -6.41 -20.31 -3.14
N ASP A 673 -5.47 -20.37 -4.08
CA ASP A 673 -5.45 -21.36 -5.16
C ASP A 673 -5.33 -22.77 -4.63
N ARG A 674 -4.48 -23.03 -3.65
CA ARG A 674 -4.28 -24.33 -3.02
C ARG A 674 -5.59 -24.95 -2.53
N VAL A 675 -6.49 -24.16 -1.97
CA VAL A 675 -7.75 -24.69 -1.37
C VAL A 675 -8.94 -24.60 -2.32
N THR A 676 -8.87 -23.84 -3.41
CA THR A 676 -9.99 -23.67 -4.33
C THR A 676 -9.78 -24.31 -5.70
N HIS A 677 -8.55 -24.57 -6.12
CA HIS A 677 -8.27 -25.12 -7.44
C HIS A 677 -8.59 -26.62 -7.52
N GLY A 678 -9.36 -27.03 -8.55
CA GLY A 678 -9.60 -28.44 -8.91
C GLY A 678 -10.32 -29.29 -7.86
N ARG A 679 -10.76 -28.70 -6.75
CA ARG A 679 -11.51 -29.38 -5.67
C ARG A 679 -12.92 -28.83 -5.64
N ARG A 680 -13.93 -29.70 -5.49
CA ARG A 680 -15.28 -29.22 -5.17
C ARG A 680 -15.29 -28.71 -3.73
N VAL A 681 -15.26 -27.39 -3.59
CA VAL A 681 -15.03 -26.70 -2.31
C VAL A 681 -16.27 -26.77 -1.41
N PHE A 682 -17.44 -26.61 -2.02
CA PHE A 682 -18.73 -26.65 -1.35
C PHE A 682 -19.53 -27.83 -1.88
N GLY A 683 -20.10 -28.65 -0.97
CA GLY A 683 -20.89 -29.82 -1.30
C GLY A 683 -22.28 -29.51 -1.80
#